data_88b81ae1986956e5594c407273b1c375
#
_entry.id   88b81ae1986956e5594c407273b1c375
#
_cell.length_a   1.000
_cell.length_b   1.000
_cell.length_c   1.000
_cell.angle_alpha   90.00
_cell.angle_beta   90.00
_cell.angle_gamma   90.00
#
_symmetry.space_group_name_H-M   'P 1'
#
loop_
_entity.id
_entity.type
_entity.pdbx_description
1 polymer ?
#
loop_
_entity_poly.entity_id
_entity_poly.type
_entity_poly.pdbx_seq_one_letter_code
_entity_poly.pdbx_strand_id
1 'polypeptide(L)'
;MMTDITACTLDCPDCCSLLVSVDPSGDIHIRGNPEHPFTAGFTCAKIRHFGKRLKNPLRKVHPMVRVRGRWEPIGWNHALDLCAEHIQRLRNNPLSMLHIQGEGAKGVLKQAGRYFFSQLGTSCVRGSLCDAAGYVATVMDFGSRENNDITDLLNAGYIIIWGRDVLRCSIHTAAIVGQARQNGASVLSISPGDDANSRFADRAITIRPGTDRFLAAAVIRLFLERNVTAPDIGQYAHRWNEFVRFIFSRSMESLIAACDVSQEDIDTIYRYYSDTKPAATLIGTGLQRYRHGGENVRFIDALAFISGHVGRSGGGIYYHLHSLRNLNFAWSRSAKTLSGRILRFPCIGQDIIDAADPPIRMMWVNGSNVINQAPDSHLIGRAFETVQFKVVVDAFMTDTASRADLFLPSTLMLEQEDIVSSYLHNYIQHAKAVVSPPGEARTDFWIFSQVGKRLEPPVILPDAETFFRCALSTDRLSISFEDLKKQNFIKVKRPSVAYAGMKFDHSDGKFRLPARLHSQEPVPDKFRLRLITPVSRDHIHSQILVDNHRLPLIVQVSSGCPYLADIDLSKDLYLVSPLQKLKVKLELSDRLHPEAAVLRRGSWMMTGGGVNQLIAARITDIGCGAAYYEQYVRIEN
;
A
#
# COMPACT_ATOMS: atom_id res chain seq x y z
N MET A 1 3.24 21.95 -29.85
CA MET A 1 2.67 21.71 -28.52
C MET A 1 3.81 21.55 -27.55
N MET A 2 3.86 22.37 -26.51
CA MET A 2 4.92 22.27 -25.49
C MET A 2 4.69 21.03 -24.63
N THR A 3 5.72 20.24 -24.41
CA THR A 3 5.64 19.01 -23.61
C THR A 3 6.48 19.20 -22.35
N ASP A 4 5.86 19.03 -21.20
CA ASP A 4 6.52 19.12 -19.90
C ASP A 4 6.90 17.73 -19.38
N ILE A 5 8.05 17.64 -18.72
CA ILE A 5 8.46 16.46 -17.96
C ILE A 5 7.98 16.64 -16.51
N THR A 6 7.32 15.62 -15.98
CA THR A 6 6.82 15.59 -14.59
C THR A 6 6.84 14.17 -14.05
N ALA A 7 6.36 13.96 -12.83
CA ALA A 7 6.29 12.64 -12.21
C ALA A 7 4.88 12.26 -11.75
N CYS A 8 4.58 10.96 -11.78
CA CYS A 8 3.36 10.41 -11.25
C CYS A 8 3.41 10.37 -9.71
N THR A 9 2.52 11.10 -9.06
CA THR A 9 2.43 11.18 -7.59
C THR A 9 1.40 10.22 -6.99
N LEU A 10 0.78 9.35 -7.80
CA LEU A 10 -0.17 8.35 -7.29
C LEU A 10 0.53 7.34 -6.38
N ASP A 11 -0.24 6.73 -5.45
CA ASP A 11 0.27 5.69 -4.53
C ASP A 11 0.55 4.36 -5.25
N CYS A 12 1.63 4.38 -6.02
CA CYS A 12 2.08 3.28 -6.88
C CYS A 12 3.59 3.07 -6.72
N PRO A 13 4.09 1.82 -6.71
CA PRO A 13 5.53 1.56 -6.62
C PRO A 13 6.33 2.14 -7.78
N ASP A 14 5.74 2.19 -8.97
CA ASP A 14 6.46 2.57 -10.19
C ASP A 14 6.86 4.06 -10.25
N CYS A 15 6.11 4.98 -9.62
CA CYS A 15 6.44 6.40 -9.57
C CYS A 15 6.97 6.92 -10.93
N CYS A 16 6.17 6.77 -12.00
CA CYS A 16 6.61 6.98 -13.39
C CYS A 16 7.01 8.42 -13.67
N SER A 17 8.06 8.61 -14.48
CA SER A 17 8.34 9.88 -15.17
C SER A 17 7.40 10.03 -16.36
N LEU A 18 6.78 11.20 -16.51
CA LEU A 18 5.72 11.45 -17.47
C LEU A 18 6.10 12.59 -18.43
N LEU A 19 5.68 12.44 -19.68
CA LEU A 19 5.58 13.54 -20.65
C LEU A 19 4.13 13.97 -20.73
N VAL A 20 3.87 15.23 -20.41
CA VAL A 20 2.52 15.80 -20.39
C VAL A 20 2.46 17.00 -21.33
N SER A 21 1.44 17.05 -22.18
CA SER A 21 1.15 18.20 -23.02
C SER A 21 -0.34 18.54 -22.96
N VAL A 22 -0.65 19.84 -23.12
CA VAL A 22 -2.01 20.35 -23.19
C VAL A 22 -2.21 20.88 -24.60
N ASP A 23 -3.23 20.40 -25.29
CA ASP A 23 -3.55 20.85 -26.64
C ASP A 23 -4.37 22.16 -26.62
N PRO A 24 -4.58 22.84 -27.78
CA PRO A 24 -5.37 24.07 -27.85
C PRO A 24 -6.82 23.94 -27.40
N SER A 25 -7.39 22.73 -27.42
CA SER A 25 -8.73 22.44 -26.85
C SER A 25 -8.68 22.29 -25.32
N GLY A 26 -7.47 22.29 -24.75
CA GLY A 26 -7.21 22.10 -23.34
C GLY A 26 -7.17 20.62 -22.95
N ASP A 27 -7.15 19.67 -23.89
CA ASP A 27 -7.05 18.25 -23.56
C ASP A 27 -5.64 17.87 -23.12
N ILE A 28 -5.58 17.04 -22.08
CA ILE A 28 -4.33 16.66 -21.41
C ILE A 28 -3.89 15.30 -21.91
N HIS A 29 -2.75 15.26 -22.58
CA HIS A 29 -2.13 14.05 -23.12
C HIS A 29 -0.97 13.62 -22.23
N ILE A 30 -1.01 12.37 -21.74
CA ILE A 30 -0.02 11.83 -20.81
C ILE A 30 0.63 10.60 -21.43
N ARG A 31 1.97 10.61 -21.49
CA ARG A 31 2.79 9.47 -21.96
C ARG A 31 3.92 9.20 -20.95
N GLY A 32 4.53 8.03 -21.02
CA GLY A 32 5.75 7.74 -20.29
C GLY A 32 6.95 8.49 -20.87
N ASN A 33 7.87 8.89 -20.02
CA ASN A 33 9.13 9.50 -20.45
C ASN A 33 10.09 8.39 -20.94
N PRO A 34 10.49 8.36 -22.22
CA PRO A 34 11.41 7.36 -22.74
C PRO A 34 12.84 7.52 -22.21
N GLU A 35 13.23 8.70 -21.78
CA GLU A 35 14.57 8.98 -21.24
C GLU A 35 14.72 8.47 -19.80
N HIS A 36 13.62 8.25 -19.08
CA HIS A 36 13.69 7.73 -17.72
C HIS A 36 13.92 6.21 -17.73
N PRO A 37 15.05 5.71 -17.20
CA PRO A 37 15.47 4.32 -17.40
C PRO A 37 14.49 3.27 -16.87
N PHE A 38 13.71 3.57 -15.84
CA PHE A 38 12.70 2.67 -15.31
C PHE A 38 11.33 2.81 -16.02
N THR A 39 10.93 4.03 -16.40
CA THR A 39 9.63 4.28 -17.08
C THR A 39 9.65 3.81 -18.53
N ALA A 40 10.78 3.98 -19.22
CA ALA A 40 11.04 3.47 -20.57
C ALA A 40 9.91 3.74 -21.59
N GLY A 41 9.28 4.92 -21.52
CA GLY A 41 8.35 5.42 -22.53
C GLY A 41 6.89 4.95 -22.44
N PHE A 42 6.51 4.10 -21.48
CA PHE A 42 5.13 3.63 -21.36
C PHE A 42 4.50 3.91 -19.99
N THR A 43 3.17 3.83 -19.91
CA THR A 43 2.40 4.10 -18.70
C THR A 43 1.25 3.11 -18.51
N CYS A 44 0.80 2.96 -17.25
CA CYS A 44 -0.34 2.12 -16.90
C CYS A 44 -1.69 2.75 -17.30
N ALA A 45 -2.75 1.92 -17.31
CA ALA A 45 -4.11 2.37 -17.60
C ALA A 45 -4.60 3.44 -16.60
N LYS A 46 -4.15 3.38 -15.32
CA LYS A 46 -4.57 4.33 -14.27
C LYS A 46 -4.22 5.77 -14.61
N ILE A 47 -3.01 6.01 -15.15
CA ILE A 47 -2.52 7.35 -15.45
C ILE A 47 -2.98 7.85 -16.82
N ARG A 48 -3.16 6.95 -17.78
CA ARG A 48 -3.54 7.29 -19.15
C ARG A 48 -4.83 8.12 -19.22
N HIS A 49 -5.77 7.87 -18.30
CA HIS A 49 -7.05 8.57 -18.22
C HIS A 49 -7.11 9.63 -17.12
N PHE A 50 -5.97 10.01 -16.53
CA PHE A 50 -5.95 10.96 -15.42
C PHE A 50 -6.44 12.36 -15.83
N GLY A 51 -6.25 12.76 -17.08
CA GLY A 51 -6.82 14.00 -17.62
C GLY A 51 -8.34 14.12 -17.45
N LYS A 52 -9.08 13.01 -17.57
CA LYS A 52 -10.53 12.96 -17.31
C LYS A 52 -10.87 13.24 -15.84
N ARG A 53 -9.97 12.87 -14.90
CA ARG A 53 -10.14 13.14 -13.47
C ARG A 53 -9.95 14.63 -13.18
N LEU A 54 -8.96 15.25 -13.80
CA LEU A 54 -8.69 16.69 -13.65
C LEU A 54 -9.87 17.56 -14.12
N LYS A 55 -10.50 17.19 -15.22
CA LYS A 55 -11.62 17.92 -15.85
C LYS A 55 -13.02 17.42 -15.41
N ASN A 56 -13.10 16.51 -14.44
CA ASN A 56 -14.38 15.93 -14.04
C ASN A 56 -15.32 16.99 -13.45
N PRO A 57 -16.57 17.13 -13.96
CA PRO A 57 -17.50 18.18 -13.50
C PRO A 57 -18.00 18.00 -12.07
N LEU A 58 -17.85 16.80 -11.49
CA LEU A 58 -18.20 16.52 -10.09
C LEU A 58 -17.12 16.96 -9.11
N ARG A 59 -15.99 17.45 -9.61
CA ARG A 59 -14.91 17.98 -8.79
C ARG A 59 -15.39 19.23 -8.03
N LYS A 60 -15.07 19.28 -6.73
CA LYS A 60 -15.39 20.44 -5.89
C LYS A 60 -14.26 21.46 -5.99
N VAL A 61 -14.63 22.71 -6.25
CA VAL A 61 -13.66 23.78 -6.53
C VAL A 61 -13.79 24.98 -5.57
N HIS A 62 -14.73 24.95 -4.65
CA HIS A 62 -14.92 25.95 -3.59
C HIS A 62 -14.96 25.28 -2.23
N PRO A 63 -14.49 25.94 -1.14
CA PRO A 63 -14.74 25.48 0.22
C PRO A 63 -16.25 25.43 0.48
N MET A 64 -16.68 24.42 1.25
CA MET A 64 -18.09 24.21 1.54
C MET A 64 -18.28 23.88 3.02
N VAL A 65 -19.26 24.49 3.68
CA VAL A 65 -19.66 24.20 5.05
C VAL A 65 -21.00 23.50 5.06
N ARG A 66 -21.22 22.61 6.04
CA ARG A 66 -22.48 21.90 6.20
C ARG A 66 -23.37 22.62 7.21
N VAL A 67 -24.45 23.25 6.72
CA VAL A 67 -25.41 23.99 7.52
C VAL A 67 -26.75 23.24 7.48
N ARG A 68 -27.27 22.83 8.64
CA ARG A 68 -28.55 22.08 8.75
C ARG A 68 -28.66 20.91 7.77
N GLY A 69 -27.55 20.18 7.60
CA GLY A 69 -27.47 19.00 6.73
C GLY A 69 -27.26 19.29 5.23
N ARG A 70 -27.22 20.56 4.81
CA ARG A 70 -26.97 20.98 3.42
C ARG A 70 -25.59 21.57 3.26
N TRP A 71 -24.98 21.36 2.11
CA TRP A 71 -23.69 21.93 1.75
C TRP A 71 -23.86 23.32 1.14
N GLU A 72 -23.22 24.32 1.74
CA GLU A 72 -23.22 25.70 1.29
C GLU A 72 -21.78 26.11 0.94
N PRO A 73 -21.53 26.74 -0.25
CA PRO A 73 -20.22 27.25 -0.58
C PRO A 73 -19.89 28.47 0.30
N ILE A 74 -18.63 28.56 0.72
CA ILE A 74 -18.09 29.70 1.49
C ILE A 74 -16.75 30.15 0.91
N GLY A 75 -16.33 31.38 1.22
CA GLY A 75 -14.99 31.84 0.83
C GLY A 75 -13.90 31.26 1.72
N TRP A 76 -12.65 31.23 1.20
CA TRP A 76 -11.49 30.70 1.91
C TRP A 76 -11.26 31.35 3.28
N ASN A 77 -11.39 32.70 3.40
CA ASN A 77 -11.16 33.34 4.69
C ASN A 77 -12.06 32.74 5.78
N HIS A 78 -13.36 32.64 5.49
CA HIS A 78 -14.31 32.05 6.43
C HIS A 78 -13.99 30.57 6.73
N ALA A 79 -13.63 29.78 5.71
CA ALA A 79 -13.26 28.38 5.90
C ALA A 79 -12.01 28.22 6.79
N LEU A 80 -10.99 29.05 6.56
CA LEU A 80 -9.74 29.01 7.34
C LEU A 80 -9.94 29.51 8.78
N ASP A 81 -10.81 30.53 8.97
CA ASP A 81 -11.16 31.06 10.29
C ASP A 81 -11.90 30.01 11.11
N LEU A 82 -12.86 29.26 10.52
CA LEU A 82 -13.53 28.11 11.15
C LEU A 82 -12.53 27.04 11.59
N CYS A 83 -11.56 26.70 10.73
CA CYS A 83 -10.51 25.74 11.10
C CYS A 83 -9.68 26.23 12.28
N ALA A 84 -9.21 27.48 12.21
CA ALA A 84 -8.38 28.09 13.25
C ALA A 84 -9.12 28.19 14.59
N GLU A 85 -10.39 28.62 14.58
CA GLU A 85 -11.24 28.73 15.76
C GLU A 85 -11.41 27.39 16.48
N HIS A 86 -11.75 26.32 15.74
CA HIS A 86 -11.90 24.99 16.35
C HIS A 86 -10.58 24.44 16.89
N ILE A 87 -9.47 24.64 16.21
CA ILE A 87 -8.13 24.27 16.71
C ILE A 87 -7.80 25.09 17.97
N GLN A 88 -8.05 26.38 17.95
CA GLN A 88 -7.74 27.27 19.08
C GLN A 88 -8.52 26.90 20.35
N ARG A 89 -9.82 26.56 20.22
CA ARG A 89 -10.64 26.09 21.34
C ARG A 89 -10.09 24.81 22.00
N LEU A 90 -9.42 23.95 21.22
CA LEU A 90 -8.89 22.67 21.69
C LEU A 90 -7.38 22.73 21.99
N ARG A 91 -6.74 23.90 21.88
CA ARG A 91 -5.28 24.04 21.99
C ARG A 91 -4.73 23.60 23.34
N ASN A 92 -5.47 23.83 24.42
CA ASN A 92 -5.11 23.40 25.77
C ASN A 92 -5.45 21.93 26.04
N ASN A 93 -6.16 21.28 25.12
CA ASN A 93 -6.52 19.86 25.16
C ASN A 93 -6.26 19.19 23.80
N PRO A 94 -5.01 19.20 23.32
CA PRO A 94 -4.69 18.84 21.94
C PRO A 94 -4.99 17.38 21.59
N LEU A 95 -5.06 16.48 22.60
CA LEU A 95 -5.44 15.08 22.37
C LEU A 95 -6.90 14.90 21.93
N SER A 96 -7.74 15.94 22.07
CA SER A 96 -9.10 15.97 21.49
C SER A 96 -9.11 16.20 19.98
N MET A 97 -7.95 16.49 19.38
CA MET A 97 -7.79 16.65 17.93
C MET A 97 -7.13 15.41 17.32
N LEU A 98 -7.63 14.94 16.19
CA LEU A 98 -7.09 13.81 15.47
C LEU A 98 -6.78 14.18 14.02
N HIS A 99 -5.55 13.90 13.57
CA HIS A 99 -5.14 14.03 12.18
C HIS A 99 -5.06 12.65 11.52
N ILE A 100 -5.82 12.45 10.44
CA ILE A 100 -5.79 11.27 9.59
C ILE A 100 -5.29 11.68 8.20
N GLN A 101 -4.11 11.19 7.83
CA GLN A 101 -3.53 11.43 6.52
C GLN A 101 -3.35 10.13 5.75
N GLY A 102 -3.89 10.06 4.54
CA GLY A 102 -3.74 8.92 3.64
C GLY A 102 -2.67 9.12 2.55
N GLU A 103 -2.60 8.17 1.63
CA GLU A 103 -1.63 8.16 0.52
C GLU A 103 -2.29 8.57 -0.82
N GLY A 104 -3.28 9.46 -0.80
CA GLY A 104 -3.99 9.93 -2.01
C GLY A 104 -3.07 10.59 -3.04
N ALA A 105 -2.01 11.24 -2.58
CA ALA A 105 -0.89 11.70 -3.39
C ALA A 105 0.40 11.53 -2.60
N LYS A 106 1.52 11.27 -3.29
CA LYS A 106 2.87 11.25 -2.71
C LYS A 106 3.55 12.60 -2.90
N GLY A 107 4.56 12.87 -2.11
CA GLY A 107 5.42 14.05 -2.23
C GLY A 107 6.00 14.50 -0.90
N VAL A 108 6.96 15.42 -0.98
CA VAL A 108 7.62 16.06 0.16
C VAL A 108 6.63 16.98 0.89
N LEU A 109 5.85 17.77 0.16
CA LEU A 109 4.92 18.74 0.73
C LEU A 109 3.77 18.09 1.51
N LYS A 110 3.50 16.81 1.28
CA LYS A 110 2.60 16.01 2.12
C LYS A 110 3.00 16.02 3.60
N GLN A 111 4.29 16.22 3.92
CA GLN A 111 4.76 16.29 5.31
C GLN A 111 4.27 17.54 6.06
N ALA A 112 3.71 18.52 5.36
CA ALA A 112 3.15 19.73 5.97
C ALA A 112 2.09 19.42 7.02
N GLY A 113 1.18 18.47 6.74
CA GLY A 113 0.17 18.05 7.71
C GLY A 113 0.78 17.44 8.97
N ARG A 114 1.76 16.54 8.81
CA ARG A 114 2.49 15.95 9.94
C ARG A 114 3.25 17.01 10.73
N TYR A 115 3.94 17.91 10.07
CA TYR A 115 4.63 19.03 10.70
C TYR A 115 3.66 19.86 11.52
N PHE A 116 2.56 20.33 10.91
CA PHE A 116 1.55 21.17 11.52
C PHE A 116 0.95 20.53 12.79
N PHE A 117 0.39 19.34 12.69
CA PHE A 117 -0.25 18.68 13.84
C PHE A 117 0.75 18.21 14.90
N SER A 118 2.01 17.94 14.53
CA SER A 118 3.06 17.63 15.51
C SER A 118 3.39 18.83 16.39
N GLN A 119 3.35 20.06 15.86
CA GLN A 119 3.56 21.28 16.67
C GLN A 119 2.42 21.50 17.67
N LEU A 120 1.23 21.03 17.36
CA LEU A 120 0.07 21.13 18.25
C LEU A 120 0.03 20.01 19.31
N GLY A 121 0.72 18.89 19.11
CA GLY A 121 0.73 17.74 20.03
C GLY A 121 -0.56 16.94 20.04
N THR A 122 -1.22 16.82 18.87
CA THR A 122 -2.51 16.16 18.70
C THR A 122 -2.43 14.64 18.81
N SER A 123 -3.57 13.98 18.97
CA SER A 123 -3.69 12.54 18.74
C SER A 123 -3.28 12.20 17.30
N CYS A 124 -2.55 11.09 17.14
CA CYS A 124 -2.03 10.67 15.84
C CYS A 124 -2.40 9.20 15.54
N VAL A 125 -2.25 8.84 14.27
CA VAL A 125 -2.55 7.49 13.77
C VAL A 125 -1.26 6.70 13.63
N ARG A 126 -1.25 5.43 14.03
CA ARG A 126 -0.16 4.47 13.85
C ARG A 126 -0.63 3.23 13.13
N GLY A 127 0.29 2.56 12.44
CA GLY A 127 0.00 1.40 11.61
C GLY A 127 -0.26 1.79 10.17
N SER A 128 -0.62 0.82 9.34
CA SER A 128 -0.82 1.04 7.91
C SER A 128 -1.97 0.20 7.37
N LEU A 129 -2.69 0.75 6.42
CA LEU A 129 -3.65 0.00 5.58
C LEU A 129 -2.94 -0.74 4.43
N CYS A 130 -1.61 -0.64 4.31
CA CYS A 130 -0.83 -1.12 3.19
C CYS A 130 0.16 -2.22 3.58
N ASP A 131 1.35 -1.88 4.12
CA ASP A 131 2.53 -2.74 4.16
C ASP A 131 3.20 -2.88 5.55
N ALA A 132 2.54 -2.51 6.62
CA ALA A 132 3.17 -2.42 7.94
C ALA A 132 3.73 -3.75 8.45
N ALA A 133 3.02 -4.87 8.28
CA ALA A 133 3.49 -6.17 8.75
C ALA A 133 4.72 -6.66 7.97
N GLY A 134 4.68 -6.57 6.65
CA GLY A 134 5.82 -6.92 5.80
C GLY A 134 7.03 -6.00 6.00
N TYR A 135 6.77 -4.70 6.24
CA TYR A 135 7.83 -3.76 6.60
C TYR A 135 8.55 -4.19 7.89
N VAL A 136 7.78 -4.45 8.95
CA VAL A 136 8.35 -4.83 10.24
C VAL A 136 9.00 -6.21 10.13
N ALA A 137 8.43 -7.15 9.39
CA ALA A 137 9.02 -8.46 9.12
C ALA A 137 10.42 -8.34 8.52
N THR A 138 10.56 -7.61 7.41
CA THR A 138 11.86 -7.42 6.74
C THR A 138 12.88 -6.73 7.65
N VAL A 139 12.47 -5.71 8.42
CA VAL A 139 13.36 -5.04 9.39
C VAL A 139 13.75 -6.00 10.52
N MET A 140 12.85 -6.84 11.00
CA MET A 140 13.17 -7.86 12.00
C MET A 140 14.18 -8.88 11.49
N ASP A 141 14.09 -9.26 10.22
CA ASP A 141 14.92 -10.33 9.65
C ASP A 141 16.30 -9.80 9.22
N PHE A 142 16.36 -8.65 8.56
CA PHE A 142 17.57 -8.08 7.98
C PHE A 142 18.18 -6.90 8.77
N GLY A 143 17.47 -6.36 9.77
CA GLY A 143 17.86 -5.12 10.48
C GLY A 143 17.51 -3.83 9.74
N SER A 144 17.32 -3.90 8.43
CA SER A 144 16.91 -2.78 7.58
C SER A 144 15.98 -3.25 6.47
N ARG A 145 15.54 -2.31 5.63
CA ARG A 145 14.65 -2.60 4.50
C ARG A 145 15.32 -2.14 3.20
N GLU A 146 16.10 -3.03 2.63
CA GLU A 146 16.78 -2.81 1.36
C GLU A 146 16.49 -3.97 0.40
N ASN A 147 16.52 -3.68 -0.90
CA ASN A 147 16.46 -4.66 -1.99
C ASN A 147 17.64 -4.43 -2.91
N ASN A 148 17.98 -5.41 -3.74
CA ASN A 148 18.81 -5.14 -4.92
C ASN A 148 18.15 -4.06 -5.80
N ASP A 149 18.93 -3.35 -6.60
CA ASP A 149 18.36 -2.46 -7.63
C ASP A 149 17.36 -3.27 -8.47
N ILE A 150 16.20 -2.71 -8.77
CA ILE A 150 15.14 -3.45 -9.48
C ILE A 150 15.60 -3.95 -10.86
N THR A 151 16.56 -3.27 -11.48
CA THR A 151 17.16 -3.71 -12.76
C THR A 151 18.07 -4.93 -12.61
N ASP A 152 18.50 -5.26 -11.39
CA ASP A 152 19.29 -6.48 -11.11
C ASP A 152 18.49 -7.77 -11.36
N LEU A 153 17.17 -7.70 -11.48
CA LEU A 153 16.34 -8.82 -11.96
C LEU A 153 16.75 -9.34 -13.33
N LEU A 154 17.42 -8.52 -14.15
CA LEU A 154 17.96 -8.95 -15.45
C LEU A 154 19.08 -10.00 -15.34
N ASN A 155 19.71 -10.10 -14.17
CA ASN A 155 20.74 -11.08 -13.84
C ASN A 155 20.17 -12.36 -13.20
N ALA A 156 18.87 -12.44 -12.97
CA ALA A 156 18.23 -13.60 -12.35
C ALA A 156 18.18 -14.78 -13.32
N GLY A 157 18.45 -15.99 -12.82
CA GLY A 157 18.14 -17.23 -13.51
C GLY A 157 16.73 -17.74 -13.21
N TYR A 158 16.25 -17.41 -12.02
CA TYR A 158 14.89 -17.71 -11.56
C TYR A 158 14.25 -16.49 -10.93
N ILE A 159 12.96 -16.26 -11.23
CA ILE A 159 12.15 -15.19 -10.64
C ILE A 159 10.90 -15.82 -10.03
N ILE A 160 10.76 -15.72 -8.71
CA ILE A 160 9.59 -16.20 -7.97
C ILE A 160 8.71 -15.00 -7.65
N ILE A 161 7.52 -14.93 -8.25
CA ILE A 161 6.52 -13.87 -7.96
C ILE A 161 5.55 -14.44 -6.93
N TRP A 162 5.70 -14.04 -5.67
CA TRP A 162 4.94 -14.58 -4.56
C TRP A 162 3.91 -13.56 -4.05
N GLY A 163 2.64 -13.84 -4.27
CA GLY A 163 1.51 -13.00 -3.82
C GLY A 163 1.48 -11.58 -4.40
N ARG A 164 2.11 -11.36 -5.56
CA ARG A 164 2.19 -10.06 -6.24
C ARG A 164 1.68 -10.16 -7.67
N ASP A 165 0.71 -9.35 -8.04
CA ASP A 165 0.20 -9.25 -9.42
C ASP A 165 0.91 -8.09 -10.14
N VAL A 166 2.07 -8.38 -10.76
CA VAL A 166 2.92 -7.33 -11.36
C VAL A 166 2.26 -6.65 -12.55
N LEU A 167 1.40 -7.36 -13.30
CA LEU A 167 0.70 -6.79 -14.47
C LEU A 167 -0.41 -5.79 -14.08
N ARG A 168 -0.93 -5.86 -12.84
CA ARG A 168 -1.94 -4.92 -12.34
C ARG A 168 -1.37 -3.86 -11.40
N CYS A 169 -0.29 -4.14 -10.68
CA CYS A 169 0.23 -3.23 -9.66
C CYS A 169 1.58 -2.58 -10.00
N SER A 170 2.38 -3.14 -10.93
CA SER A 170 3.71 -2.62 -11.29
C SER A 170 4.12 -3.07 -12.69
N ILE A 171 3.55 -2.42 -13.72
CA ILE A 171 3.74 -2.83 -15.11
C ILE A 171 5.20 -2.72 -15.58
N HIS A 172 5.99 -1.79 -14.99
CA HIS A 172 7.40 -1.65 -15.31
C HIS A 172 8.24 -2.79 -14.71
N THR A 173 7.89 -3.28 -13.51
CA THR A 173 8.46 -4.54 -13.01
C THR A 173 8.10 -5.72 -13.92
N ALA A 174 6.86 -5.79 -14.40
CA ALA A 174 6.47 -6.83 -15.34
C ALA A 174 7.29 -6.79 -16.64
N ALA A 175 7.61 -5.58 -17.15
CA ALA A 175 8.46 -5.42 -18.32
C ALA A 175 9.91 -5.92 -18.07
N ILE A 176 10.48 -5.60 -16.91
CA ILE A 176 11.81 -6.10 -16.50
C ILE A 176 11.81 -7.63 -16.39
N VAL A 177 10.78 -8.22 -15.76
CA VAL A 177 10.62 -9.69 -15.69
C VAL A 177 10.50 -10.29 -17.09
N GLY A 178 9.74 -9.66 -17.99
CA GLY A 178 9.64 -10.09 -19.39
C GLY A 178 11.00 -10.08 -20.11
N GLN A 179 11.80 -9.07 -19.88
CA GLN A 179 13.16 -8.97 -20.45
C GLN A 179 14.09 -10.01 -19.81
N ALA A 180 14.03 -10.24 -18.50
CA ALA A 180 14.80 -11.30 -17.84
C ALA A 180 14.45 -12.68 -18.40
N ARG A 181 13.18 -12.95 -18.73
CA ARG A 181 12.77 -14.19 -19.42
C ARG A 181 13.38 -14.31 -20.82
N GLN A 182 13.41 -13.24 -21.58
CA GLN A 182 14.08 -13.23 -22.89
C GLN A 182 15.58 -13.54 -22.74
N ASN A 183 16.20 -13.17 -21.61
CA ASN A 183 17.58 -13.50 -21.26
C ASN A 183 17.74 -14.92 -20.66
N GLY A 184 16.66 -15.72 -20.61
CA GLY A 184 16.69 -17.13 -20.17
C GLY A 184 16.30 -17.35 -18.70
N ALA A 185 15.74 -16.37 -18.00
CA ALA A 185 15.20 -16.58 -16.65
C ALA A 185 13.86 -17.36 -16.70
N SER A 186 13.67 -18.29 -15.78
CA SER A 186 12.39 -18.98 -15.56
C SER A 186 11.57 -18.28 -14.50
N VAL A 187 10.26 -18.16 -14.70
CA VAL A 187 9.34 -17.45 -13.81
C VAL A 187 8.33 -18.39 -13.18
N LEU A 188 8.24 -18.37 -11.85
CA LEU A 188 7.24 -19.06 -11.04
C LEU A 188 6.29 -18.03 -10.41
N SER A 189 4.96 -18.24 -10.52
CA SER A 189 3.97 -17.45 -9.78
C SER A 189 3.33 -18.30 -8.68
N ILE A 190 3.27 -17.75 -7.45
CA ILE A 190 2.63 -18.40 -6.29
C ILE A 190 1.58 -17.42 -5.74
N SER A 191 0.31 -17.85 -5.71
CA SER A 191 -0.80 -17.02 -5.23
C SER A 191 -2.05 -17.86 -4.95
N PRO A 192 -3.10 -17.30 -4.33
CA PRO A 192 -4.42 -17.95 -4.26
C PRO A 192 -5.14 -18.08 -5.61
N GLY A 193 -4.52 -17.56 -6.68
CA GLY A 193 -5.04 -17.60 -8.04
C GLY A 193 -5.64 -16.28 -8.53
N ASP A 194 -6.15 -16.31 -9.76
CA ASP A 194 -6.70 -15.16 -10.51
C ASP A 194 -5.75 -13.95 -10.62
N ASP A 195 -4.46 -14.13 -10.44
CA ASP A 195 -3.47 -13.12 -10.79
C ASP A 195 -3.20 -13.12 -12.30
N ALA A 196 -2.73 -11.98 -12.82
CA ALA A 196 -2.43 -11.85 -14.24
C ALA A 196 -1.08 -12.47 -14.62
N ASN A 197 -0.24 -12.85 -13.64
CA ASN A 197 1.10 -13.40 -13.88
C ASN A 197 1.06 -14.77 -14.57
N SER A 198 0.01 -15.56 -14.32
CA SER A 198 -0.18 -16.87 -14.98
C SER A 198 -0.18 -16.80 -16.50
N ARG A 199 -0.29 -15.59 -17.09
CA ARG A 199 -0.21 -15.38 -18.55
C ARG A 199 1.22 -15.43 -19.10
N PHE A 200 2.21 -15.24 -18.24
CA PHE A 200 3.62 -15.20 -18.65
C PHE A 200 4.56 -16.01 -17.74
N ALA A 201 4.10 -16.50 -16.61
CA ALA A 201 4.88 -17.41 -15.77
C ALA A 201 5.01 -18.79 -16.44
N ASP A 202 6.16 -19.44 -16.27
CA ASP A 202 6.41 -20.78 -16.81
C ASP A 202 5.68 -21.84 -15.98
N ARG A 203 5.47 -21.55 -14.69
CA ARG A 203 4.66 -22.35 -13.75
C ARG A 203 3.86 -21.43 -12.84
N ALA A 204 2.62 -21.80 -12.54
CA ALA A 204 1.78 -21.15 -11.54
C ALA A 204 1.33 -22.19 -10.51
N ILE A 205 1.50 -21.86 -9.22
CA ILE A 205 1.08 -22.67 -8.08
C ILE A 205 -0.03 -21.92 -7.36
N THR A 206 -1.19 -22.56 -7.24
CA THR A 206 -2.34 -22.02 -6.51
C THR A 206 -2.33 -22.61 -5.10
N ILE A 207 -2.34 -21.74 -4.07
CA ILE A 207 -2.29 -22.14 -2.68
C ILE A 207 -3.54 -21.71 -1.92
N ARG A 208 -3.84 -22.39 -0.81
CA ARG A 208 -4.87 -21.91 0.13
C ARG A 208 -4.53 -20.51 0.63
N PRO A 209 -5.48 -19.54 0.60
CA PRO A 209 -5.21 -18.16 1.01
C PRO A 209 -4.64 -18.02 2.43
N GLY A 210 -3.49 -17.32 2.58
CA GLY A 210 -2.88 -17.01 3.87
C GLY A 210 -2.03 -18.11 4.49
N THR A 211 -1.65 -19.12 3.72
CA THR A 211 -0.85 -20.27 4.18
C THR A 211 0.60 -20.22 3.71
N ASP A 212 1.03 -19.13 3.16
CA ASP A 212 2.36 -18.92 2.56
C ASP A 212 3.52 -19.30 3.50
N ARG A 213 3.38 -19.05 4.80
CA ARG A 213 4.38 -19.42 5.82
C ARG A 213 4.58 -20.93 5.94
N PHE A 214 3.52 -21.72 5.75
CA PHE A 214 3.62 -23.20 5.78
C PHE A 214 4.30 -23.72 4.52
N LEU A 215 3.97 -23.13 3.36
CA LEU A 215 4.61 -23.46 2.09
C LEU A 215 6.12 -23.19 2.14
N ALA A 216 6.51 -21.99 2.60
CA ALA A 216 7.92 -21.65 2.76
C ALA A 216 8.61 -22.56 3.79
N ALA A 217 7.96 -22.90 4.91
CA ALA A 217 8.48 -23.83 5.91
C ALA A 217 8.67 -25.26 5.36
N ALA A 218 7.75 -25.74 4.50
CA ALA A 218 7.89 -27.05 3.84
C ALA A 218 9.12 -27.09 2.93
N VAL A 219 9.33 -26.04 2.13
CA VAL A 219 10.51 -25.96 1.26
C VAL A 219 11.80 -25.82 2.07
N ILE A 220 11.80 -25.01 3.15
CA ILE A 220 12.94 -24.91 4.08
C ILE A 220 13.26 -26.28 4.69
N ARG A 221 12.25 -27.01 5.15
CA ARG A 221 12.43 -28.37 5.69
C ARG A 221 13.12 -29.28 4.67
N LEU A 222 12.72 -29.22 3.41
CA LEU A 222 13.34 -30.02 2.34
C LEU A 222 14.82 -29.65 2.10
N PHE A 223 15.18 -28.35 2.19
CA PHE A 223 16.58 -27.91 2.17
C PHE A 223 17.40 -28.51 3.31
N LEU A 224 16.85 -28.56 4.52
CA LEU A 224 17.50 -29.10 5.70
C LEU A 224 17.63 -30.64 5.62
N GLU A 225 16.59 -31.35 5.18
CA GLU A 225 16.59 -32.82 5.02
C GLU A 225 17.60 -33.28 3.97
N ARG A 226 17.71 -32.53 2.86
CA ARG A 226 18.67 -32.85 1.78
C ARG A 226 20.07 -32.30 2.05
N ASN A 227 20.26 -31.55 3.14
CA ASN A 227 21.54 -30.93 3.51
C ASN A 227 22.16 -30.06 2.38
N VAL A 228 21.32 -29.28 1.68
CA VAL A 228 21.71 -28.43 0.53
C VAL A 228 21.52 -26.93 0.81
N THR A 229 21.59 -26.53 2.06
CA THR A 229 21.62 -25.12 2.44
C THR A 229 22.87 -24.42 1.91
N ALA A 230 22.84 -23.09 1.80
CA ALA A 230 24.05 -22.36 1.42
C ALA A 230 25.21 -22.67 2.37
N PRO A 231 26.46 -22.71 1.86
CA PRO A 231 27.62 -23.01 2.69
C PRO A 231 27.71 -22.08 3.90
N ASP A 232 27.99 -22.65 5.06
CA ASP A 232 28.18 -21.92 6.33
C ASP A 232 27.03 -21.01 6.75
N ILE A 233 25.82 -21.18 6.19
CA ILE A 233 24.68 -20.27 6.41
C ILE A 233 24.35 -20.11 7.89
N GLY A 234 24.58 -21.13 8.71
CA GLY A 234 24.37 -21.07 10.15
C GLY A 234 25.22 -20.03 10.87
N GLN A 235 26.39 -19.66 10.33
CA GLN A 235 27.25 -18.60 10.90
C GLN A 235 26.64 -17.21 10.75
N TYR A 236 25.84 -17.01 9.70
CA TYR A 236 25.18 -15.75 9.38
C TYR A 236 23.78 -15.63 10.01
N ALA A 237 23.29 -16.70 10.67
CA ALA A 237 21.99 -16.73 11.31
C ALA A 237 22.09 -16.64 12.84
N HIS A 238 21.20 -15.89 13.47
CA HIS A 238 21.01 -15.93 14.90
C HIS A 238 20.14 -17.15 15.25
N ARG A 239 20.57 -17.94 16.27
CA ARG A 239 19.85 -19.13 16.77
C ARG A 239 19.59 -20.22 15.72
N TRP A 240 20.55 -20.47 14.84
CA TRP A 240 20.42 -21.45 13.77
C TRP A 240 19.95 -22.84 14.25
N ASN A 241 20.61 -23.43 15.25
CA ASN A 241 20.28 -24.76 15.72
C ASN A 241 18.88 -24.87 16.36
N GLU A 242 18.39 -23.79 16.97
CA GLU A 242 17.02 -23.73 17.50
C GLU A 242 16.00 -23.70 16.36
N PHE A 243 16.28 -22.94 15.31
CA PHE A 243 15.44 -22.87 14.12
C PHE A 243 15.37 -24.23 13.39
N VAL A 244 16.50 -24.93 13.22
CA VAL A 244 16.53 -26.26 12.60
C VAL A 244 15.66 -27.23 13.37
N ARG A 245 15.84 -27.31 14.72
CA ARG A 245 15.00 -28.17 15.57
C ARG A 245 13.52 -27.80 15.47
N PHE A 246 13.23 -26.51 15.42
CA PHE A 246 11.86 -26.00 15.29
C PHE A 246 11.22 -26.43 13.95
N ILE A 247 11.91 -26.32 12.82
CA ILE A 247 11.40 -26.79 11.52
C ILE A 247 11.15 -28.31 11.54
N PHE A 248 12.07 -29.10 12.10
CA PHE A 248 11.90 -30.55 12.19
C PHE A 248 10.80 -31.01 13.15
N SER A 249 10.33 -30.13 14.04
CA SER A 249 9.17 -30.43 14.90
C SER A 249 7.83 -30.45 14.14
N ARG A 250 7.80 -30.04 12.86
CA ARG A 250 6.62 -30.05 12.00
C ARG A 250 6.77 -31.14 10.94
N SER A 251 5.77 -31.98 10.75
CA SER A 251 5.82 -32.99 9.68
C SER A 251 5.60 -32.36 8.31
N MET A 252 6.19 -32.95 7.26
CA MET A 252 6.00 -32.48 5.88
C MET A 252 4.52 -32.55 5.48
N GLU A 253 3.85 -33.64 5.84
CA GLU A 253 2.44 -33.88 5.56
C GLU A 253 1.56 -32.76 6.15
N SER A 254 1.87 -32.32 7.40
CA SER A 254 1.11 -31.26 8.07
C SER A 254 1.31 -29.90 7.39
N LEU A 255 2.50 -29.61 6.89
CA LEU A 255 2.81 -28.38 6.19
C LEU A 255 2.13 -28.32 4.82
N ILE A 256 2.19 -29.42 4.06
CA ILE A 256 1.53 -29.57 2.74
C ILE A 256 0.02 -29.46 2.88
N ALA A 257 -0.58 -30.19 3.83
CA ALA A 257 -2.03 -30.15 4.07
C ALA A 257 -2.53 -28.75 4.45
N ALA A 258 -1.71 -27.97 5.19
CA ALA A 258 -2.06 -26.60 5.53
C ALA A 258 -2.15 -25.69 4.30
N CYS A 259 -1.27 -25.89 3.29
CA CYS A 259 -1.20 -25.07 2.09
C CYS A 259 -2.17 -25.51 0.98
N ASP A 260 -2.65 -26.76 1.04
CA ASP A 260 -3.45 -27.40 0.00
C ASP A 260 -2.71 -27.43 -1.35
N VAL A 261 -1.46 -27.88 -1.33
CA VAL A 261 -0.59 -28.04 -2.50
C VAL A 261 -0.14 -29.50 -2.64
N SER A 262 0.40 -29.86 -3.79
CA SER A 262 0.98 -31.19 -4.01
C SER A 262 2.44 -31.24 -3.56
N GLN A 263 2.98 -32.47 -3.34
CA GLN A 263 4.41 -32.67 -3.15
C GLN A 263 5.22 -32.19 -4.37
N GLU A 264 4.67 -32.36 -5.59
CA GLU A 264 5.29 -31.88 -6.83
C GLU A 264 5.47 -30.36 -6.83
N ASP A 265 4.50 -29.60 -6.27
CA ASP A 265 4.61 -28.16 -6.15
C ASP A 265 5.73 -27.76 -5.19
N ILE A 266 5.87 -28.47 -4.05
CA ILE A 266 6.99 -28.27 -3.10
C ILE A 266 8.33 -28.56 -3.79
N ASP A 267 8.46 -29.68 -4.50
CA ASP A 267 9.67 -30.04 -5.25
C ASP A 267 9.96 -29.04 -6.39
N THR A 268 8.93 -28.46 -6.99
CA THR A 268 9.08 -27.42 -8.00
C THR A 268 9.65 -26.14 -7.38
N ILE A 269 9.09 -25.65 -6.27
CA ILE A 269 9.63 -24.47 -5.57
C ILE A 269 11.06 -24.74 -5.11
N TYR A 270 11.31 -25.93 -4.54
CA TYR A 270 12.65 -26.34 -4.12
C TYR A 270 13.67 -26.26 -5.27
N ARG A 271 13.33 -26.74 -6.50
CA ARG A 271 14.22 -26.65 -7.67
C ARG A 271 14.56 -25.22 -8.03
N TYR A 272 13.60 -24.27 -7.96
CA TYR A 272 13.84 -22.85 -8.25
C TYR A 272 14.83 -22.21 -7.26
N TYR A 273 14.90 -22.71 -6.02
CA TYR A 273 15.82 -22.17 -5.01
C TYR A 273 17.09 -23.00 -4.82
N SER A 274 17.15 -24.25 -5.25
CA SER A 274 18.32 -25.14 -5.06
C SER A 274 19.29 -25.13 -6.24
N ASP A 275 18.91 -24.53 -7.38
CA ASP A 275 19.80 -24.41 -8.54
C ASP A 275 20.93 -23.41 -8.24
N THR A 276 22.05 -23.55 -8.96
CA THR A 276 23.21 -22.67 -8.85
C THR A 276 22.96 -21.26 -9.40
N LYS A 277 21.97 -21.10 -10.27
CA LYS A 277 21.58 -19.80 -10.82
C LYS A 277 20.92 -18.92 -9.75
N PRO A 278 21.08 -17.58 -9.82
CA PRO A 278 20.44 -16.70 -8.86
C PRO A 278 18.91 -16.77 -8.91
N ALA A 279 18.27 -16.81 -7.74
CA ALA A 279 16.81 -16.75 -7.62
C ALA A 279 16.37 -15.45 -6.91
N ALA A 280 15.57 -14.64 -7.62
CA ALA A 280 14.96 -13.43 -7.11
C ALA A 280 13.51 -13.68 -6.66
N THR A 281 13.15 -13.27 -5.45
CA THR A 281 11.80 -13.43 -4.90
C THR A 281 11.09 -12.08 -4.82
N LEU A 282 10.05 -11.89 -5.61
CA LEU A 282 9.23 -10.67 -5.63
C LEU A 282 8.02 -10.86 -4.70
N ILE A 283 8.08 -10.29 -3.51
CA ILE A 283 7.01 -10.40 -2.50
C ILE A 283 5.94 -9.34 -2.74
N GLY A 284 4.67 -9.78 -2.71
CA GLY A 284 3.50 -8.91 -2.79
C GLY A 284 2.97 -8.44 -1.44
N THR A 285 2.36 -7.26 -1.40
CA THR A 285 1.68 -6.75 -0.19
C THR A 285 0.43 -7.56 0.18
N GLY A 286 -0.06 -8.44 -0.69
CA GLY A 286 -1.17 -9.35 -0.37
C GLY A 286 -0.84 -10.32 0.76
N LEU A 287 0.39 -10.83 0.79
CA LEU A 287 0.88 -11.82 1.76
C LEU A 287 0.77 -11.36 3.22
N GLN A 288 0.92 -10.08 3.48
CA GLN A 288 0.92 -9.53 4.83
C GLN A 288 -0.46 -9.07 5.33
N ARG A 289 -1.53 -9.25 4.51
CA ARG A 289 -2.89 -8.80 4.84
C ARG A 289 -3.72 -9.84 5.60
N TYR A 290 -3.08 -10.87 6.10
CA TYR A 290 -3.64 -11.88 6.98
C TYR A 290 -3.24 -11.62 8.44
N ARG A 291 -3.92 -12.27 9.39
CA ARG A 291 -3.57 -12.17 10.82
C ARG A 291 -2.09 -12.47 11.07
N HIS A 292 -1.57 -13.53 10.44
CA HIS A 292 -0.16 -13.92 10.50
C HIS A 292 0.62 -13.45 9.26
N GLY A 293 0.32 -12.25 8.78
CA GLY A 293 0.93 -11.69 7.58
C GLY A 293 2.42 -11.41 7.73
N GLY A 294 2.88 -11.05 8.92
CA GLY A 294 4.30 -10.90 9.22
C GLY A 294 5.03 -12.22 9.17
N GLU A 295 4.46 -13.30 9.72
CA GLU A 295 5.06 -14.64 9.59
C GLU A 295 5.15 -15.09 8.13
N ASN A 296 4.14 -14.84 7.31
CA ASN A 296 4.20 -15.18 5.88
C ASN A 296 5.44 -14.58 5.22
N VAL A 297 5.71 -13.29 5.44
CA VAL A 297 6.89 -12.60 4.88
C VAL A 297 8.18 -13.18 5.46
N ARG A 298 8.28 -13.36 6.79
CA ARG A 298 9.47 -13.84 7.47
C ARG A 298 9.91 -15.24 7.03
N PHE A 299 8.96 -16.15 6.79
CA PHE A 299 9.31 -17.49 6.29
C PHE A 299 9.79 -17.46 4.83
N ILE A 300 9.28 -16.58 4.00
CA ILE A 300 9.76 -16.38 2.63
C ILE A 300 11.16 -15.74 2.64
N ASP A 301 11.39 -14.74 3.50
CA ASP A 301 12.71 -14.13 3.71
C ASP A 301 13.73 -15.19 4.18
N ALA A 302 13.34 -16.05 5.13
CA ALA A 302 14.16 -17.14 5.61
C ALA A 302 14.49 -18.18 4.53
N LEU A 303 13.54 -18.50 3.64
CA LEU A 303 13.78 -19.42 2.53
C LEU A 303 14.85 -18.86 1.57
N ALA A 304 14.73 -17.61 1.15
CA ALA A 304 15.69 -16.95 0.27
C ALA A 304 17.08 -16.80 0.95
N PHE A 305 17.12 -16.59 2.27
CA PHE A 305 18.35 -16.55 3.05
C PHE A 305 19.03 -17.94 3.09
N ILE A 306 18.30 -18.97 3.50
CA ILE A 306 18.82 -20.34 3.70
C ILE A 306 19.32 -20.95 2.37
N SER A 307 18.64 -20.64 1.27
CA SER A 307 19.03 -21.08 -0.06
C SER A 307 20.21 -20.30 -0.66
N GLY A 308 20.73 -19.24 0.02
CA GLY A 308 21.92 -18.50 -0.39
C GLY A 308 21.69 -17.48 -1.50
N HIS A 309 20.48 -17.04 -1.71
CA HIS A 309 20.17 -16.04 -2.75
C HIS A 309 20.20 -14.60 -2.25
N VAL A 310 20.17 -14.36 -0.93
CA VAL A 310 20.35 -13.03 -0.33
C VAL A 310 21.82 -12.59 -0.46
N GLY A 311 22.05 -11.31 -0.73
CA GLY A 311 23.41 -10.76 -0.90
C GLY A 311 24.09 -11.08 -2.22
N ARG A 312 23.35 -11.57 -3.20
CA ARG A 312 23.83 -12.03 -4.51
C ARG A 312 23.15 -11.25 -5.64
N SER A 313 23.90 -10.90 -6.71
CA SER A 313 23.32 -10.31 -7.91
C SER A 313 22.38 -11.29 -8.61
N GLY A 314 21.25 -10.80 -9.10
CA GLY A 314 20.16 -11.58 -9.69
C GLY A 314 19.35 -12.40 -8.68
N GLY A 315 19.67 -12.31 -7.39
CA GLY A 315 18.98 -13.01 -6.30
C GLY A 315 18.31 -12.06 -5.31
N GLY A 316 17.99 -12.58 -4.12
CA GLY A 316 17.47 -11.83 -2.98
C GLY A 316 15.97 -11.61 -2.98
N ILE A 317 15.55 -10.75 -2.05
CA ILE A 317 14.16 -10.41 -1.80
C ILE A 317 13.85 -9.03 -2.36
N TYR A 318 12.73 -8.91 -3.05
CA TYR A 318 12.20 -7.65 -3.58
C TYR A 318 10.83 -7.38 -2.98
N TYR A 319 10.81 -6.69 -1.85
CA TYR A 319 9.60 -6.18 -1.21
C TYR A 319 9.47 -4.67 -1.47
N HIS A 320 8.38 -4.03 -1.06
CA HIS A 320 8.27 -2.58 -1.15
C HIS A 320 9.25 -1.89 -0.20
N LEU A 321 10.01 -0.94 -0.74
CA LEU A 321 10.91 -0.07 0.01
C LEU A 321 10.12 1.10 0.63
N HIS A 322 10.69 1.78 1.61
CA HIS A 322 10.09 2.99 2.11
C HIS A 322 10.27 4.12 1.07
N SER A 323 9.16 4.73 0.61
CA SER A 323 9.22 5.78 -0.43
C SER A 323 10.07 6.99 -0.04
N LEU A 324 10.21 7.23 1.26
CA LEU A 324 10.97 8.36 1.80
C LEU A 324 12.42 8.02 2.13
N ARG A 325 12.89 6.78 1.90
CA ARG A 325 14.25 6.32 2.27
C ARG A 325 15.39 7.09 1.60
N ASN A 326 15.10 7.75 0.50
CA ASN A 326 16.05 8.53 -0.27
C ASN A 326 16.00 10.04 0.07
N LEU A 327 15.16 10.43 1.00
CA LEU A 327 14.89 11.81 1.40
C LEU A 327 15.01 11.96 2.92
N ASN A 328 15.32 13.15 3.41
CA ASN A 328 15.38 13.45 4.84
C ASN A 328 14.05 14.02 5.34
N PHE A 329 13.44 13.37 6.31
CA PHE A 329 12.20 13.80 6.98
C PHE A 329 12.32 13.90 8.50
N ALA A 330 13.52 13.78 9.07
CA ALA A 330 13.73 13.89 10.52
C ALA A 330 13.21 15.23 11.06
N TRP A 331 13.34 16.28 10.29
CA TRP A 331 12.90 17.64 10.61
C TRP A 331 11.37 17.82 10.67
N SER A 332 10.59 16.94 10.05
CA SER A 332 9.11 17.06 9.93
C SER A 332 8.35 16.64 11.19
N ARG A 333 9.02 16.19 12.24
CA ARG A 333 8.41 15.72 13.48
C ARG A 333 8.88 16.53 14.68
N SER A 334 7.94 16.94 15.52
CA SER A 334 8.24 17.53 16.82
C SER A 334 8.35 16.46 17.90
N ALA A 335 9.16 16.72 18.96
CA ALA A 335 9.21 15.90 20.16
C ALA A 335 7.84 15.76 20.86
N LYS A 336 6.95 16.75 20.72
CA LYS A 336 5.58 16.71 21.25
C LYS A 336 4.76 15.55 20.72
N THR A 337 5.00 15.10 19.48
CA THR A 337 4.27 13.97 18.86
C THR A 337 4.58 12.63 19.54
N LEU A 338 5.73 12.52 20.22
CA LEU A 338 6.13 11.27 20.88
C LEU A 338 5.35 11.00 22.19
N SER A 339 4.72 12.02 22.75
CA SER A 339 3.94 11.94 24.00
C SER A 339 2.42 11.96 23.79
N GLY A 340 1.95 12.05 22.54
CA GLY A 340 0.53 12.12 22.18
C GLY A 340 -0.17 10.77 22.20
N ARG A 341 -1.51 10.80 22.20
CA ARG A 341 -2.34 9.60 22.03
C ARG A 341 -2.13 9.02 20.64
N ILE A 342 -1.99 7.68 20.58
CA ILE A 342 -1.84 6.92 19.33
C ILE A 342 -3.08 6.07 19.13
N LEU A 343 -3.77 6.24 17.98
CA LEU A 343 -4.87 5.41 17.54
C LEU A 343 -4.37 4.45 16.43
N ARG A 344 -4.87 3.22 16.42
CA ARG A 344 -4.48 2.21 15.43
C ARG A 344 -5.24 2.42 14.13
N PHE A 345 -4.56 2.72 13.05
CA PHE A 345 -5.20 3.01 11.76
C PHE A 345 -6.16 1.89 11.30
N PRO A 346 -5.80 0.60 11.36
CA PRO A 346 -6.73 -0.47 10.99
C PRO A 346 -7.99 -0.58 11.86
N CYS A 347 -7.94 -0.05 13.08
CA CYS A 347 -9.04 -0.07 14.06
C CYS A 347 -9.57 1.33 14.35
N ILE A 348 -9.34 2.28 13.45
CA ILE A 348 -9.57 3.72 13.70
C ILE A 348 -10.99 4.04 14.15
N GLY A 349 -12.01 3.33 13.62
CA GLY A 349 -13.40 3.52 14.04
C GLY A 349 -13.62 3.22 15.52
N GLN A 350 -13.13 2.06 16.00
CA GLN A 350 -13.25 1.67 17.40
C GLN A 350 -12.40 2.58 18.29
N ASP A 351 -11.16 2.86 17.89
CA ASP A 351 -10.23 3.67 18.69
C ASP A 351 -10.72 5.12 18.88
N ILE A 352 -11.46 5.68 17.92
CA ILE A 352 -12.13 7.00 18.07
C ILE A 352 -13.26 6.92 19.10
N ILE A 353 -14.12 5.89 19.02
CA ILE A 353 -15.23 5.71 19.94
C ILE A 353 -14.74 5.47 21.36
N ASP A 354 -13.68 4.67 21.53
CA ASP A 354 -13.10 4.33 22.84
C ASP A 354 -12.25 5.46 23.44
N ALA A 355 -11.93 6.49 22.68
CA ALA A 355 -11.17 7.65 23.17
C ALA A 355 -12.02 8.51 24.10
N ALA A 356 -12.00 8.22 25.40
CA ALA A 356 -12.86 8.85 26.41
C ALA A 356 -12.22 10.05 27.11
N ASP A 357 -10.91 10.02 27.36
CA ASP A 357 -10.21 11.06 28.15
C ASP A 357 -8.93 11.56 27.44
N PRO A 358 -9.05 12.71 26.77
CA PRO A 358 -10.27 13.39 26.35
C PRO A 358 -10.90 12.70 25.12
N PRO A 359 -12.18 12.86 24.84
CA PRO A 359 -12.79 12.36 23.60
C PRO A 359 -12.27 13.11 22.39
N ILE A 360 -12.30 12.49 21.21
CA ILE A 360 -11.98 13.17 19.95
C ILE A 360 -13.14 14.12 19.61
N ARG A 361 -12.86 15.41 19.60
CA ARG A 361 -13.82 16.49 19.31
C ARG A 361 -13.62 17.13 17.93
N MET A 362 -12.39 17.06 17.43
CA MET A 362 -12.07 17.56 16.09
C MET A 362 -11.28 16.52 15.33
N MET A 363 -11.61 16.34 14.04
CA MET A 363 -10.90 15.46 13.14
C MET A 363 -10.55 16.20 11.85
N TRP A 364 -9.29 16.03 11.41
CA TRP A 364 -8.82 16.52 10.11
C TRP A 364 -8.41 15.33 9.25
N VAL A 365 -9.03 15.20 8.09
CA VAL A 365 -8.74 14.10 7.13
C VAL A 365 -8.27 14.70 5.81
N ASN A 366 -7.08 14.29 5.35
CA ASN A 366 -6.58 14.68 4.03
C ASN A 366 -5.90 13.52 3.29
N GLY A 367 -5.98 13.54 1.97
CA GLY A 367 -5.42 12.49 1.12
C GLY A 367 -5.99 11.09 1.37
N SER A 368 -7.20 10.97 1.96
CA SER A 368 -7.79 9.69 2.35
C SER A 368 -9.32 9.69 2.26
N ASN A 369 -9.88 8.69 1.59
CA ASN A 369 -11.30 8.32 1.74
C ASN A 369 -11.40 7.22 2.82
N VAL A 370 -11.12 7.57 4.10
CA VAL A 370 -10.91 6.63 5.20
C VAL A 370 -12.13 5.73 5.46
N ILE A 371 -13.34 6.25 5.36
CA ILE A 371 -14.59 5.47 5.55
C ILE A 371 -14.68 4.33 4.53
N ASN A 372 -14.22 4.58 3.30
CA ASN A 372 -14.21 3.56 2.25
C ASN A 372 -12.97 2.65 2.34
N GLN A 373 -11.81 3.18 2.73
CA GLN A 373 -10.54 2.47 2.59
C GLN A 373 -10.13 1.68 3.83
N ALA A 374 -10.49 2.09 5.04
CA ALA A 374 -10.20 1.32 6.24
C ALA A 374 -11.25 0.22 6.50
N PRO A 375 -10.90 -0.86 7.23
CA PRO A 375 -11.85 -1.93 7.57
C PRO A 375 -13.01 -1.43 8.42
N ASP A 376 -14.17 -2.08 8.29
CA ASP A 376 -15.42 -1.76 8.98
C ASP A 376 -15.92 -0.32 8.73
N SER A 377 -16.27 -0.09 7.46
CA SER A 377 -16.75 1.22 7.01
C SER A 377 -17.92 1.78 7.83
N HIS A 378 -18.82 0.92 8.33
CA HIS A 378 -19.96 1.35 9.14
C HIS A 378 -19.53 1.79 10.54
N LEU A 379 -18.59 1.08 11.16
CA LEU A 379 -18.01 1.47 12.45
C LEU A 379 -17.30 2.81 12.36
N ILE A 380 -16.54 3.04 11.28
CA ILE A 380 -15.91 4.34 11.04
C ILE A 380 -16.97 5.43 10.84
N GLY A 381 -18.04 5.14 10.10
CA GLY A 381 -19.16 6.06 9.94
C GLY A 381 -19.77 6.49 11.29
N ARG A 382 -20.02 5.53 12.19
CA ARG A 382 -20.48 5.82 13.57
C ARG A 382 -19.46 6.63 14.36
N ALA A 383 -18.17 6.31 14.24
CA ALA A 383 -17.10 7.09 14.88
C ALA A 383 -17.10 8.56 14.42
N PHE A 384 -17.32 8.81 13.13
CA PHE A 384 -17.44 10.17 12.59
C PHE A 384 -18.62 10.94 13.22
N GLU A 385 -19.72 10.26 13.53
CA GLU A 385 -20.89 10.88 14.17
C GLU A 385 -20.62 11.34 15.60
N THR A 386 -19.65 10.73 16.32
CA THR A 386 -19.28 11.16 17.68
C THR A 386 -18.39 12.40 17.70
N VAL A 387 -17.77 12.77 16.56
CA VAL A 387 -16.84 13.90 16.48
C VAL A 387 -17.60 15.18 16.14
N GLN A 388 -17.38 16.23 16.95
CA GLN A 388 -18.12 17.50 16.85
C GLN A 388 -17.82 18.30 15.59
N PHE A 389 -16.55 18.34 15.15
CA PHE A 389 -16.13 19.08 13.96
C PHE A 389 -15.16 18.27 13.11
N LYS A 390 -15.50 18.08 11.85
CA LYS A 390 -14.74 17.28 10.89
C LYS A 390 -14.39 18.11 9.67
N VAL A 391 -13.09 18.26 9.42
CA VAL A 391 -12.54 18.89 8.21
C VAL A 391 -12.05 17.80 7.27
N VAL A 392 -12.49 17.83 6.02
CA VAL A 392 -12.00 16.92 4.97
C VAL A 392 -11.44 17.74 3.81
N VAL A 393 -10.18 17.44 3.47
CA VAL A 393 -9.48 18.04 2.31
C VAL A 393 -9.47 16.99 1.20
N ASP A 394 -10.24 17.20 0.14
CA ASP A 394 -10.37 16.28 -1.00
C ASP A 394 -10.74 17.08 -2.28
N ALA A 395 -10.65 16.44 -3.43
CA ALA A 395 -11.09 17.02 -4.70
C ALA A 395 -12.54 16.62 -5.05
N PHE A 396 -13.08 15.57 -4.42
CA PHE A 396 -14.40 15.02 -4.68
C PHE A 396 -15.19 14.79 -3.39
N MET A 397 -16.52 14.79 -3.52
CA MET A 397 -17.41 14.46 -2.41
C MET A 397 -17.46 12.92 -2.24
N THR A 398 -16.43 12.37 -1.61
CA THR A 398 -16.27 10.92 -1.33
C THR A 398 -17.14 10.48 -0.14
N ASP A 399 -17.15 9.16 0.17
CA ASP A 399 -17.83 8.63 1.36
C ASP A 399 -17.38 9.34 2.65
N THR A 400 -16.09 9.69 2.75
CA THR A 400 -15.53 10.44 3.88
C THR A 400 -15.93 11.91 3.83
N ALA A 401 -15.78 12.55 2.68
CA ALA A 401 -16.08 13.97 2.51
C ALA A 401 -17.57 14.28 2.74
N SER A 402 -18.47 13.39 2.33
CA SER A 402 -19.91 13.54 2.53
C SER A 402 -20.33 13.57 3.99
N ARG A 403 -19.48 13.10 4.93
CA ARG A 403 -19.73 13.10 6.38
C ARG A 403 -18.98 14.19 7.13
N ALA A 404 -18.27 15.08 6.42
CA ALA A 404 -17.59 16.23 7.01
C ALA A 404 -18.57 17.35 7.41
N ASP A 405 -18.09 18.28 8.23
CA ASP A 405 -18.77 19.55 8.54
C ASP A 405 -18.19 20.69 7.69
N LEU A 406 -16.89 20.60 7.34
CA LEU A 406 -16.19 21.50 6.45
C LEU A 406 -15.43 20.73 5.37
N PHE A 407 -15.68 21.06 4.13
CA PHE A 407 -14.97 20.53 2.96
C PHE A 407 -14.04 21.59 2.38
N LEU A 408 -12.77 21.23 2.16
CA LEU A 408 -11.76 22.10 1.56
C LEU A 408 -11.28 21.50 0.23
N PRO A 409 -11.41 22.24 -0.90
CA PRO A 409 -11.08 21.72 -2.22
C PRO A 409 -9.56 21.62 -2.42
N SER A 410 -9.07 20.41 -2.67
CA SER A 410 -7.65 20.10 -2.88
C SER A 410 -7.26 20.10 -4.36
N THR A 411 -5.98 20.42 -4.62
CA THR A 411 -5.33 20.17 -5.90
C THR A 411 -5.12 18.68 -6.14
N LEU A 412 -4.99 18.32 -7.41
CA LEU A 412 -4.62 16.98 -7.85
C LEU A 412 -3.19 16.97 -8.43
N MET A 413 -2.67 15.78 -8.70
CA MET A 413 -1.46 15.60 -9.49
C MET A 413 -1.54 16.42 -10.80
N LEU A 414 -0.43 17.00 -11.24
CA LEU A 414 -0.25 17.94 -12.34
C LEU A 414 -0.68 19.40 -12.05
N GLU A 415 -1.31 19.68 -10.91
CA GLU A 415 -1.75 21.03 -10.50
C GLU A 415 -0.88 21.63 -9.39
N GLN A 416 0.08 20.85 -8.88
CA GLN A 416 1.01 21.29 -7.84
C GLN A 416 2.43 20.79 -8.12
N GLU A 417 3.41 21.56 -7.66
CA GLU A 417 4.81 21.18 -7.69
C GLU A 417 5.17 20.37 -6.44
N ASP A 418 6.00 19.32 -6.60
CA ASP A 418 6.50 18.53 -5.48
C ASP A 418 7.79 17.77 -5.86
N ILE A 419 8.42 17.13 -4.88
CA ILE A 419 9.46 16.12 -5.06
C ILE A 419 8.89 14.76 -4.67
N VAL A 420 9.07 13.77 -5.54
CA VAL A 420 8.60 12.41 -5.29
C VAL A 420 9.73 11.39 -5.39
N SER A 421 9.57 10.30 -4.65
CA SER A 421 10.48 9.15 -4.67
C SER A 421 9.67 7.85 -4.69
N SER A 422 10.20 6.83 -5.36
CA SER A 422 9.60 5.52 -5.47
C SER A 422 9.83 4.67 -4.23
N TYR A 423 8.94 3.72 -3.96
CA TYR A 423 9.20 2.62 -3.04
C TYR A 423 9.56 1.30 -3.77
N LEU A 424 10.12 1.44 -4.97
CA LEU A 424 10.63 0.32 -5.77
C LEU A 424 12.03 0.60 -6.34
N HIS A 425 12.23 1.76 -6.95
CA HIS A 425 13.49 2.16 -7.59
C HIS A 425 14.16 3.34 -6.88
N ASN A 426 15.40 3.63 -7.23
CA ASN A 426 16.24 4.63 -6.56
C ASN A 426 16.19 6.03 -7.18
N TYR A 427 15.23 6.33 -8.06
CA TYR A 427 15.08 7.67 -8.64
C TYR A 427 14.25 8.58 -7.75
N ILE A 428 14.74 9.81 -7.55
CA ILE A 428 13.99 10.96 -7.06
C ILE A 428 13.60 11.80 -8.26
N GLN A 429 12.41 12.36 -8.28
CA GLN A 429 11.87 13.08 -9.43
C GLN A 429 11.22 14.39 -9.03
N HIS A 430 11.34 15.38 -9.90
CA HIS A 430 10.57 16.61 -9.85
C HIS A 430 9.16 16.36 -10.40
N ALA A 431 8.15 16.56 -9.58
CA ALA A 431 6.76 16.57 -9.99
C ALA A 431 6.34 18.01 -10.31
N LYS A 432 6.49 18.41 -11.57
CA LYS A 432 6.16 19.77 -12.05
C LYS A 432 4.65 19.96 -12.13
N ALA A 433 4.14 21.12 -11.72
CA ALA A 433 2.79 21.56 -12.05
C ALA A 433 2.69 21.89 -13.55
N VAL A 434 1.74 21.27 -14.24
CA VAL A 434 1.56 21.41 -15.70
C VAL A 434 0.26 22.16 -16.03
N VAL A 435 -0.73 22.05 -15.17
CA VAL A 435 -2.03 22.73 -15.33
C VAL A 435 -2.37 23.54 -14.08
N SER A 436 -3.10 24.63 -14.27
CA SER A 436 -3.58 25.43 -13.15
C SER A 436 -4.71 24.70 -12.41
N PRO A 437 -4.76 24.79 -11.06
CA PRO A 437 -5.90 24.30 -10.30
C PRO A 437 -7.21 24.98 -10.74
N PRO A 438 -8.33 24.24 -10.84
CA PRO A 438 -9.61 24.82 -11.20
C PRO A 438 -10.23 25.59 -10.04
N GLY A 439 -10.88 26.71 -10.33
CA GLY A 439 -11.58 27.54 -9.36
C GLY A 439 -10.69 27.94 -8.18
N GLU A 440 -11.14 27.65 -6.97
CA GLU A 440 -10.44 27.99 -5.74
C GLU A 440 -9.69 26.82 -5.10
N ALA A 441 -9.48 25.70 -5.80
CA ALA A 441 -8.73 24.56 -5.26
C ALA A 441 -7.30 24.97 -4.84
N ARG A 442 -6.84 24.49 -3.68
CA ARG A 442 -5.54 24.81 -3.08
C ARG A 442 -4.79 23.55 -2.66
N THR A 443 -3.47 23.65 -2.60
CA THR A 443 -2.63 22.56 -2.07
C THR A 443 -2.85 22.40 -0.57
N ASP A 444 -2.74 21.16 -0.07
CA ASP A 444 -2.77 20.89 1.37
C ASP A 444 -1.72 21.74 2.12
N PHE A 445 -0.53 21.91 1.51
CA PHE A 445 0.54 22.75 2.05
C PHE A 445 0.07 24.21 2.27
N TRP A 446 -0.58 24.82 1.27
CA TRP A 446 -1.12 26.18 1.39
C TRP A 446 -2.19 26.25 2.48
N ILE A 447 -3.09 25.27 2.54
CA ILE A 447 -4.17 25.23 3.54
C ILE A 447 -3.57 25.22 4.96
N PHE A 448 -2.63 24.30 5.26
CA PHE A 448 -1.97 24.25 6.56
C PHE A 448 -1.21 25.52 6.88
N SER A 449 -0.51 26.12 5.92
CA SER A 449 0.21 27.38 6.10
C SER A 449 -0.74 28.51 6.47
N GLN A 450 -1.91 28.62 5.81
CA GLN A 450 -2.87 29.68 6.10
C GLN A 450 -3.62 29.48 7.42
N VAL A 451 -3.96 28.27 7.79
CA VAL A 451 -4.55 27.93 9.09
C VAL A 451 -3.55 28.23 10.22
N GLY A 452 -2.29 27.84 10.03
CA GLY A 452 -1.25 28.04 11.03
C GLY A 452 -0.99 29.51 11.38
N LYS A 453 -1.05 30.40 10.39
CA LYS A 453 -0.92 31.86 10.57
C LYS A 453 -2.05 32.49 11.40
N ARG A 454 -3.22 31.86 11.45
CA ARG A 454 -4.43 32.33 12.15
C ARG A 454 -4.49 31.88 13.62
N LEU A 455 -3.59 31.01 14.03
CA LEU A 455 -3.55 30.51 15.40
C LEU A 455 -2.79 31.48 16.34
N GLU A 456 -3.13 31.47 17.64
CA GLU A 456 -2.45 32.24 18.68
C GLU A 456 -1.93 31.29 19.79
N PRO A 457 -0.60 31.19 20.00
CA PRO A 457 0.47 31.64 19.10
C PRO A 457 0.47 30.90 17.76
N PRO A 458 0.97 31.52 16.67
CA PRO A 458 0.89 30.93 15.35
C PRO A 458 1.73 29.65 15.23
N VAL A 459 1.29 28.74 14.33
CA VAL A 459 2.09 27.60 13.87
C VAL A 459 2.61 27.94 12.48
N ILE A 460 3.86 28.37 12.41
CA ILE A 460 4.47 28.80 11.15
C ILE A 460 5.12 27.60 10.46
N LEU A 461 4.63 27.28 9.26
CA LEU A 461 5.29 26.33 8.38
C LEU A 461 6.42 27.05 7.64
N PRO A 462 7.61 26.44 7.51
CA PRO A 462 8.59 26.89 6.54
C PRO A 462 7.99 26.92 5.13
N ASP A 463 8.57 27.68 4.21
CA ASP A 463 8.11 27.69 2.82
C ASP A 463 8.40 26.35 2.10
N ALA A 464 7.79 26.16 0.94
CA ALA A 464 7.92 24.91 0.16
C ALA A 464 9.37 24.64 -0.27
N GLU A 465 10.13 25.67 -0.60
CA GLU A 465 11.54 25.55 -0.99
C GLU A 465 12.39 25.04 0.18
N THR A 466 12.13 25.52 1.39
CA THR A 466 12.77 25.00 2.61
C THR A 466 12.41 23.53 2.85
N PHE A 467 11.14 23.12 2.63
CA PHE A 467 10.75 21.72 2.69
C PHE A 467 11.53 20.88 1.68
N PHE A 468 11.67 21.33 0.44
CA PHE A 468 12.42 20.63 -0.59
C PHE A 468 13.92 20.56 -0.25
N ARG A 469 14.52 21.65 0.15
CA ARG A 469 15.93 21.71 0.56
C ARG A 469 16.22 20.77 1.73
N CYS A 470 15.39 20.78 2.76
CA CYS A 470 15.54 19.87 3.90
C CYS A 470 15.39 18.41 3.49
N ALA A 471 14.43 18.09 2.62
CA ALA A 471 14.21 16.74 2.14
C ALA A 471 15.37 16.20 1.29
N LEU A 472 16.00 17.05 0.49
CA LEU A 472 17.16 16.71 -0.35
C LEU A 472 18.48 16.66 0.44
N SER A 473 18.55 17.20 1.65
CA SER A 473 19.75 17.20 2.51
C SER A 473 19.97 15.82 3.13
N THR A 474 20.67 14.95 2.43
CA THR A 474 21.02 13.60 2.87
C THR A 474 22.49 13.31 2.58
N ASP A 475 23.08 12.36 3.28
CA ASP A 475 24.44 11.85 3.05
C ASP A 475 24.61 11.11 1.70
N ARG A 476 23.50 10.73 1.08
CA ARG A 476 23.45 9.97 -0.18
C ARG A 476 23.14 10.81 -1.40
N LEU A 477 22.83 12.09 -1.21
CA LEU A 477 22.37 12.97 -2.27
C LEU A 477 22.93 14.39 -2.05
N SER A 478 23.81 14.83 -2.95
CA SER A 478 24.32 16.21 -2.94
C SER A 478 23.77 16.94 -4.15
N ILE A 479 22.55 17.45 -4.05
CA ILE A 479 21.86 18.14 -5.14
C ILE A 479 20.92 19.21 -4.57
N SER A 480 20.86 20.35 -5.26
CA SER A 480 19.87 21.39 -5.00
C SER A 480 18.52 21.08 -5.66
N PHE A 481 17.45 21.74 -5.20
CA PHE A 481 16.16 21.63 -5.87
C PHE A 481 16.21 22.20 -7.29
N GLU A 482 16.97 23.27 -7.54
CA GLU A 482 17.18 23.83 -8.87
C GLU A 482 17.85 22.84 -9.84
N ASP A 483 18.82 22.05 -9.34
CA ASP A 483 19.44 21.03 -10.18
C ASP A 483 18.48 19.88 -10.48
N LEU A 484 17.65 19.49 -9.51
CA LEU A 484 16.61 18.48 -9.75
C LEU A 484 15.56 18.97 -10.76
N LYS A 485 15.17 20.25 -10.73
CA LYS A 485 14.29 20.84 -11.74
C LYS A 485 14.87 20.79 -13.15
N LYS A 486 16.19 21.08 -13.28
CA LYS A 486 16.89 21.02 -14.58
C LYS A 486 17.00 19.61 -15.13
N GLN A 487 17.25 18.63 -14.26
CA GLN A 487 17.45 17.22 -14.65
C GLN A 487 16.16 16.41 -14.68
N ASN A 488 15.06 16.89 -14.07
CA ASN A 488 13.77 16.25 -13.90
C ASN A 488 13.79 14.99 -12.99
N PHE A 489 14.85 14.20 -13.03
CA PHE A 489 15.04 13.02 -12.16
C PHE A 489 16.52 12.74 -11.91
N ILE A 490 16.81 12.11 -10.78
CA ILE A 490 18.17 11.71 -10.39
C ILE A 490 18.14 10.33 -9.74
N LYS A 491 19.10 9.48 -10.08
CA LYS A 491 19.32 8.20 -9.40
C LYS A 491 20.18 8.41 -8.16
N VAL A 492 19.64 8.09 -6.99
CA VAL A 492 20.36 8.11 -5.71
C VAL A 492 21.38 6.96 -5.69
N LYS A 493 22.60 7.25 -5.24
CA LYS A 493 23.67 6.24 -5.10
C LYS A 493 23.30 5.26 -3.98
N ARG A 494 23.09 4.01 -4.35
CA ARG A 494 22.87 2.88 -3.44
C ARG A 494 23.59 1.64 -3.96
N PRO A 495 23.98 0.70 -3.11
CA PRO A 495 24.50 -0.58 -3.55
C PRO A 495 23.55 -1.25 -4.54
N SER A 496 24.06 -1.84 -5.61
CA SER A 496 23.27 -2.59 -6.58
C SER A 496 22.72 -3.90 -5.97
N VAL A 497 23.47 -4.48 -5.03
CA VAL A 497 23.12 -5.70 -4.30
C VAL A 497 22.98 -5.36 -2.81
N ALA A 498 21.79 -5.58 -2.27
CA ALA A 498 21.52 -5.44 -0.84
C ALA A 498 22.16 -6.60 -0.06
N TYR A 499 22.64 -6.31 1.14
CA TYR A 499 23.21 -7.30 2.08
C TYR A 499 24.40 -8.09 1.49
N ALA A 500 25.15 -7.51 0.57
CA ALA A 500 26.33 -8.15 -0.03
C ALA A 500 27.31 -8.65 1.06
N GLY A 501 27.83 -9.86 0.87
CA GLY A 501 28.69 -10.52 1.86
C GLY A 501 27.94 -10.97 3.13
N MET A 502 26.61 -11.12 3.06
CA MET A 502 25.75 -11.58 4.19
C MET A 502 25.87 -10.68 5.41
N LYS A 503 26.01 -9.37 5.19
CA LYS A 503 26.08 -8.35 6.26
C LYS A 503 24.70 -7.75 6.48
N PHE A 504 24.12 -8.01 7.65
CA PHE A 504 22.80 -7.52 8.05
C PHE A 504 22.92 -6.39 9.06
N ASP A 505 21.93 -5.48 9.07
CA ASP A 505 21.98 -4.25 9.88
C ASP A 505 21.54 -4.48 11.34
N HIS A 506 21.85 -5.66 11.89
CA HIS A 506 21.76 -5.98 13.32
C HIS A 506 23.11 -5.76 14.01
N SER A 507 23.10 -5.57 15.33
CA SER A 507 24.33 -5.33 16.12
C SER A 507 25.36 -6.44 16.03
N ASP A 508 24.92 -7.69 15.81
CA ASP A 508 25.77 -8.88 15.60
C ASP A 508 25.95 -9.23 14.10
N GLY A 509 25.42 -8.42 13.19
CA GLY A 509 25.49 -8.63 11.76
C GLY A 509 24.75 -9.84 11.21
N LYS A 510 23.88 -10.51 12.01
CA LYS A 510 23.26 -11.79 11.65
C LYS A 510 21.77 -11.64 11.29
N PHE A 511 21.32 -12.48 10.36
CA PHE A 511 19.91 -12.64 10.00
C PHE A 511 19.08 -13.21 11.18
N ARG A 512 17.82 -12.75 11.32
CA ARG A 512 16.90 -13.21 12.39
C ARG A 512 15.84 -14.15 11.84
N LEU A 513 16.03 -15.44 12.05
CA LEU A 513 15.10 -16.49 11.64
C LEU A 513 13.77 -16.43 12.43
N PRO A 514 12.63 -16.84 11.83
CA PRO A 514 11.36 -16.96 12.56
C PRO A 514 11.47 -17.97 13.71
N ALA A 515 10.91 -17.65 14.87
CA ALA A 515 10.93 -18.52 16.04
C ALA A 515 9.59 -19.22 16.30
N ARG A 516 8.55 -18.89 15.53
CA ARG A 516 7.18 -19.42 15.69
C ARG A 516 6.56 -19.66 14.32
N LEU A 517 5.61 -20.60 14.27
CA LEU A 517 4.73 -20.87 13.14
C LEU A 517 3.34 -21.14 13.72
N HIS A 518 2.52 -20.10 13.76
CA HIS A 518 1.16 -20.19 14.30
C HIS A 518 0.28 -21.04 13.39
N SER A 519 -0.59 -21.83 13.99
CA SER A 519 -1.59 -22.61 13.27
C SER A 519 -2.57 -21.69 12.51
N GLN A 520 -3.17 -22.23 11.46
CA GLN A 520 -4.26 -21.55 10.77
C GLN A 520 -5.50 -21.54 11.67
N GLU A 521 -6.18 -20.39 11.75
CA GLU A 521 -7.47 -20.30 12.45
C GLU A 521 -8.50 -21.21 11.76
N PRO A 522 -9.40 -21.84 12.51
CA PRO A 522 -10.47 -22.64 11.92
C PRO A 522 -11.35 -21.80 10.99
N VAL A 523 -11.76 -22.40 9.87
CA VAL A 523 -12.71 -21.78 8.94
C VAL A 523 -14.08 -21.76 9.60
N PRO A 524 -14.77 -20.60 9.66
CA PRO A 524 -16.10 -20.52 10.29
C PRO A 524 -17.15 -21.33 9.52
N ASP A 525 -18.01 -22.05 10.21
CA ASP A 525 -19.02 -22.95 9.58
C ASP A 525 -19.96 -22.28 8.58
N LYS A 526 -20.37 -21.06 8.84
CA LYS A 526 -21.32 -20.31 8.01
C LYS A 526 -20.69 -19.48 6.91
N PHE A 527 -19.37 -19.22 6.96
CA PHE A 527 -18.66 -18.33 6.05
C PHE A 527 -17.38 -19.04 5.60
N ARG A 528 -17.44 -19.73 4.48
CA ARG A 528 -16.39 -20.67 4.07
C ARG A 528 -15.38 -20.07 3.09
N LEU A 529 -15.69 -18.94 2.45
CA LEU A 529 -14.84 -18.33 1.44
C LEU A 529 -14.00 -17.21 2.05
N ARG A 530 -12.69 -17.27 1.90
CA ARG A 530 -11.79 -16.20 2.30
C ARG A 530 -11.85 -15.04 1.31
N LEU A 531 -12.22 -13.86 1.79
CA LEU A 531 -12.35 -12.67 0.95
C LEU A 531 -10.99 -12.04 0.67
N ILE A 532 -10.63 -11.95 -0.60
CA ILE A 532 -9.41 -11.30 -1.09
C ILE A 532 -9.80 -10.05 -1.87
N THR A 533 -9.23 -8.89 -1.49
CA THR A 533 -9.59 -7.60 -2.09
C THR A 533 -8.41 -6.93 -2.79
N PRO A 534 -7.98 -7.43 -3.97
CA PRO A 534 -6.85 -6.88 -4.69
C PRO A 534 -7.18 -5.54 -5.36
N VAL A 535 -6.12 -4.85 -5.84
CA VAL A 535 -6.27 -3.61 -6.58
C VAL A 535 -6.88 -3.83 -7.97
N SER A 536 -7.52 -2.79 -8.52
CA SER A 536 -7.96 -2.76 -9.92
C SER A 536 -6.79 -2.43 -10.87
N ARG A 537 -6.95 -2.83 -12.14
CA ARG A 537 -6.06 -2.43 -13.23
C ARG A 537 -6.21 -0.96 -13.61
N ASP A 538 -7.43 -0.42 -13.54
CA ASP A 538 -7.81 0.83 -14.19
C ASP A 538 -7.84 2.04 -13.23
N HIS A 539 -7.81 1.82 -11.92
CA HIS A 539 -7.78 2.88 -10.90
C HIS A 539 -6.95 2.49 -9.69
N ILE A 540 -6.58 3.50 -8.90
CA ILE A 540 -5.84 3.29 -7.67
C ILE A 540 -6.74 3.54 -6.46
N HIS A 541 -6.82 2.56 -5.55
CA HIS A 541 -7.65 2.61 -4.35
C HIS A 541 -9.08 3.11 -4.66
N SER A 542 -9.58 4.13 -3.97
CA SER A 542 -10.89 4.75 -4.21
C SER A 542 -10.87 5.92 -5.21
N GLN A 543 -9.77 6.13 -5.93
CA GLN A 543 -9.68 7.19 -6.95
C GLN A 543 -10.38 6.77 -8.26
N ILE A 544 -11.65 6.42 -8.15
CA ILE A 544 -12.54 6.06 -9.25
C ILE A 544 -13.36 7.29 -9.63
N LEU A 545 -13.55 7.54 -10.92
CA LEU A 545 -14.52 8.54 -11.35
C LEU A 545 -15.93 8.03 -11.06
N VAL A 546 -16.84 8.92 -10.65
CA VAL A 546 -18.21 8.52 -10.27
C VAL A 546 -18.88 7.72 -11.39
N ASP A 547 -18.70 8.15 -12.64
CA ASP A 547 -19.26 7.49 -13.83
C ASP A 547 -18.62 6.12 -14.14
N ASN A 548 -17.49 5.81 -13.51
CA ASN A 548 -16.76 4.55 -13.72
C ASN A 548 -17.06 3.49 -12.65
N HIS A 549 -17.95 3.77 -11.70
CA HIS A 549 -18.42 2.77 -10.75
C HIS A 549 -19.32 1.76 -11.47
N ARG A 550 -18.80 0.54 -11.62
CA ARG A 550 -19.56 -0.57 -12.23
C ARG A 550 -20.29 -1.33 -11.13
N LEU A 551 -21.62 -1.35 -11.20
CA LEU A 551 -22.47 -2.04 -10.26
C LEU A 551 -23.45 -2.97 -10.99
N PRO A 552 -23.86 -4.08 -10.36
CA PRO A 552 -23.28 -4.63 -9.14
C PRO A 552 -21.82 -5.04 -9.31
N LEU A 553 -21.07 -5.09 -8.20
CA LEU A 553 -19.66 -5.49 -8.20
C LEU A 553 -19.54 -6.97 -8.61
N ILE A 554 -18.44 -7.30 -9.26
CA ILE A 554 -18.15 -8.68 -9.68
C ILE A 554 -17.31 -9.36 -8.59
N VAL A 555 -17.83 -10.45 -8.01
CA VAL A 555 -17.07 -11.38 -7.19
C VAL A 555 -16.65 -12.59 -8.03
N GLN A 556 -15.37 -12.91 -7.99
CA GLN A 556 -14.83 -14.11 -8.63
C GLN A 556 -14.67 -15.21 -7.58
N VAL A 557 -15.12 -16.43 -7.91
CA VAL A 557 -14.91 -17.64 -7.12
C VAL A 557 -14.49 -18.78 -8.04
N SER A 558 -13.91 -19.83 -7.46
CA SER A 558 -13.53 -21.02 -8.22
C SER A 558 -14.75 -21.71 -8.83
N SER A 559 -14.64 -22.19 -10.07
CA SER A 559 -15.63 -23.09 -10.67
C SER A 559 -15.76 -24.42 -9.90
N GLY A 560 -14.70 -24.85 -9.21
CA GLY A 560 -14.69 -25.98 -8.30
C GLY A 560 -15.12 -25.66 -6.86
N CYS A 561 -15.71 -24.50 -6.60
CA CYS A 561 -16.13 -24.10 -5.25
C CYS A 561 -17.33 -24.95 -4.78
N PRO A 562 -17.18 -25.78 -3.71
CA PRO A 562 -18.25 -26.66 -3.26
C PRO A 562 -19.43 -25.93 -2.60
N TYR A 563 -19.25 -24.65 -2.24
CA TYR A 563 -20.25 -23.85 -1.52
C TYR A 563 -21.22 -23.12 -2.44
N LEU A 564 -21.23 -23.41 -3.73
CA LEU A 564 -22.15 -22.86 -4.72
C LEU A 564 -23.28 -23.83 -5.12
N ALA A 565 -23.26 -25.07 -4.63
CA ALA A 565 -24.18 -26.12 -5.08
C ALA A 565 -25.68 -25.77 -4.85
N ASP A 566 -25.97 -25.06 -3.77
CA ASP A 566 -27.34 -24.68 -3.37
C ASP A 566 -27.72 -23.25 -3.80
N ILE A 567 -26.88 -22.57 -4.57
CA ILE A 567 -27.09 -21.17 -4.97
C ILE A 567 -27.77 -21.12 -6.35
N ASP A 568 -28.93 -20.49 -6.41
CA ASP A 568 -29.65 -20.23 -7.66
C ASP A 568 -29.04 -19.01 -8.39
N LEU A 569 -28.20 -19.29 -9.38
CA LEU A 569 -27.49 -18.25 -10.16
C LEU A 569 -28.41 -17.36 -11.01
N SER A 570 -29.69 -17.69 -11.15
CA SER A 570 -30.66 -16.85 -11.87
C SER A 570 -31.23 -15.71 -11.02
N LYS A 571 -31.06 -15.79 -9.69
CA LYS A 571 -31.53 -14.79 -8.74
C LYS A 571 -30.49 -13.72 -8.44
N ASP A 572 -30.91 -12.69 -7.72
CA ASP A 572 -30.01 -11.71 -7.13
C ASP A 572 -29.05 -12.39 -6.15
N LEU A 573 -27.75 -12.10 -6.31
CA LEU A 573 -26.69 -12.67 -5.49
C LEU A 573 -26.10 -11.63 -4.55
N TYR A 574 -25.82 -12.08 -3.34
CA TYR A 574 -25.20 -11.27 -2.31
C TYR A 574 -23.95 -11.94 -1.76
N LEU A 575 -22.88 -11.15 -1.62
CA LEU A 575 -21.70 -11.52 -0.84
C LEU A 575 -21.94 -11.07 0.60
N VAL A 576 -21.92 -12.02 1.53
CA VAL A 576 -22.35 -11.79 2.93
C VAL A 576 -21.19 -12.09 3.87
N SER A 577 -20.96 -11.19 4.82
CA SER A 577 -20.10 -11.37 5.98
C SER A 577 -20.90 -11.27 7.28
N PRO A 578 -20.30 -11.56 8.45
CA PRO A 578 -20.98 -11.30 9.74
C PRO A 578 -21.38 -9.83 9.97
N LEU A 579 -20.79 -8.89 9.23
CA LEU A 579 -21.03 -7.45 9.39
C LEU A 579 -22.15 -6.96 8.49
N GLN A 580 -22.11 -7.33 7.19
CA GLN A 580 -23.01 -6.77 6.18
C GLN A 580 -23.13 -7.69 4.96
N LYS A 581 -24.04 -7.34 4.05
CA LYS A 581 -24.19 -7.95 2.73
C LYS A 581 -24.07 -6.92 1.61
N LEU A 582 -23.55 -7.37 0.47
CA LEU A 582 -23.31 -6.55 -0.72
C LEU A 582 -23.85 -7.28 -1.95
N LYS A 583 -24.69 -6.62 -2.75
CA LYS A 583 -25.18 -7.18 -4.02
C LYS A 583 -24.02 -7.33 -5.01
N VAL A 584 -23.88 -8.50 -5.60
CA VAL A 584 -22.77 -8.85 -6.51
C VAL A 584 -23.28 -9.60 -7.75
N LYS A 585 -22.44 -9.61 -8.79
CA LYS A 585 -22.49 -10.60 -9.86
C LYS A 585 -21.39 -11.63 -9.65
N LEU A 586 -21.69 -12.89 -9.92
CA LEU A 586 -20.74 -13.97 -9.82
C LEU A 586 -20.02 -14.17 -11.17
N GLU A 587 -18.70 -14.35 -11.09
CA GLU A 587 -17.85 -14.81 -12.19
C GLU A 587 -17.06 -16.03 -11.72
N LEU A 588 -17.10 -17.11 -12.49
CA LEU A 588 -16.39 -18.36 -12.18
C LEU A 588 -14.98 -18.34 -12.79
N SER A 589 -14.01 -18.88 -12.06
CA SER A 589 -12.61 -18.97 -12.48
C SER A 589 -12.02 -20.34 -12.16
N ASP A 590 -11.45 -21.02 -13.17
CA ASP A 590 -10.76 -22.30 -13.01
C ASP A 590 -9.36 -22.16 -12.38
N ARG A 591 -8.89 -20.93 -12.18
CA ARG A 591 -7.56 -20.63 -11.68
C ARG A 591 -7.54 -20.08 -10.26
N LEU A 592 -8.67 -20.09 -9.58
CA LEU A 592 -8.79 -19.60 -8.21
C LEU A 592 -8.94 -20.77 -7.24
N HIS A 593 -8.28 -20.67 -6.07
CA HIS A 593 -8.43 -21.66 -5.01
C HIS A 593 -9.92 -21.79 -4.59
N PRO A 594 -10.44 -23.01 -4.36
CA PRO A 594 -11.87 -23.25 -4.05
C PRO A 594 -12.39 -22.51 -2.81
N GLU A 595 -11.53 -22.20 -1.86
CA GLU A 595 -11.88 -21.46 -0.63
C GLU A 595 -11.70 -19.94 -0.76
N ALA A 596 -11.44 -19.39 -1.94
CA ALA A 596 -11.23 -17.97 -2.14
C ALA A 596 -12.42 -17.30 -2.84
N ALA A 597 -12.74 -16.06 -2.41
CA ALA A 597 -13.61 -15.12 -3.12
C ALA A 597 -12.83 -13.83 -3.39
N VAL A 598 -12.75 -13.41 -4.63
CA VAL A 598 -12.01 -12.21 -5.05
C VAL A 598 -12.97 -11.10 -5.43
N LEU A 599 -12.95 -10.00 -4.69
CA LEU A 599 -13.72 -8.78 -4.97
C LEU A 599 -12.80 -7.56 -4.99
N ARG A 600 -12.69 -6.87 -6.13
CA ARG A 600 -11.76 -5.75 -6.26
C ARG A 600 -12.20 -4.53 -5.47
N ARG A 601 -11.25 -3.95 -4.70
CA ARG A 601 -11.50 -2.80 -3.82
C ARG A 601 -11.55 -1.48 -4.58
N GLY A 602 -12.13 -0.46 -3.94
CA GLY A 602 -12.08 0.93 -4.36
C GLY A 602 -13.45 1.56 -4.65
N SER A 603 -14.46 0.78 -5.03
CA SER A 603 -15.83 1.29 -5.25
C SER A 603 -16.38 1.95 -4.00
N TRP A 604 -17.09 3.07 -4.17
CA TRP A 604 -17.63 3.86 -3.06
C TRP A 604 -18.92 3.25 -2.52
N MET A 605 -19.13 3.40 -1.19
CA MET A 605 -20.37 2.96 -0.54
C MET A 605 -21.57 3.75 -1.04
N MET A 606 -21.44 5.06 -1.18
CA MET A 606 -22.52 5.94 -1.65
C MET A 606 -22.98 5.64 -3.08
N THR A 607 -22.19 4.89 -3.86
CA THR A 607 -22.59 4.40 -5.18
C THR A 607 -23.09 2.95 -5.15
N GLY A 608 -23.30 2.36 -3.98
CA GLY A 608 -23.71 0.95 -3.82
C GLY A 608 -22.57 -0.06 -3.81
N GLY A 609 -21.31 0.40 -3.75
CA GLY A 609 -20.10 -0.41 -3.61
C GLY A 609 -19.58 -0.49 -2.18
N GLY A 610 -18.24 -0.46 -2.02
CA GLY A 610 -17.61 -0.39 -0.69
C GLY A 610 -17.36 -1.75 -0.04
N VAL A 611 -16.40 -2.51 -0.54
CA VAL A 611 -16.10 -3.87 -0.03
C VAL A 611 -15.71 -3.88 1.45
N ASN A 612 -15.14 -2.80 1.99
CA ASN A 612 -14.69 -2.74 3.39
C ASN A 612 -15.83 -2.71 4.41
N GLN A 613 -17.08 -2.53 4.00
CA GLN A 613 -18.24 -2.76 4.85
C GLN A 613 -18.41 -4.25 5.23
N LEU A 614 -17.82 -5.17 4.46
CA LEU A 614 -17.82 -6.61 4.74
C LEU A 614 -16.65 -7.05 5.64
N ILE A 615 -15.64 -6.20 5.86
CA ILE A 615 -14.36 -6.58 6.45
C ILE A 615 -14.25 -6.04 7.86
N ALA A 616 -14.06 -6.93 8.84
CA ALA A 616 -13.87 -6.57 10.23
C ALA A 616 -12.52 -5.86 10.47
N ALA A 617 -12.51 -4.90 11.38
CA ALA A 617 -11.32 -4.19 11.81
C ALA A 617 -10.40 -5.10 12.63
N ARG A 618 -9.40 -5.69 11.98
CA ARG A 618 -8.40 -6.59 12.59
C ARG A 618 -7.00 -6.15 12.23
N ILE A 619 -6.07 -6.36 13.16
CA ILE A 619 -4.64 -6.08 12.96
C ILE A 619 -3.86 -7.36 12.67
N THR A 620 -2.73 -7.19 12.01
CA THR A 620 -1.74 -8.24 11.76
C THR A 620 -0.94 -8.57 13.02
N ASP A 621 -0.24 -9.71 13.03
CA ASP A 621 0.63 -10.20 14.10
C ASP A 621 1.72 -9.19 14.51
N ILE A 622 2.30 -8.48 13.57
CA ILE A 622 3.32 -7.44 13.77
C ILE A 622 2.99 -6.19 12.94
N GLY A 623 3.59 -5.05 13.32
CA GLY A 623 3.54 -3.81 12.54
C GLY A 623 2.23 -3.03 12.62
N CYS A 624 1.17 -3.55 13.26
CA CYS A 624 -0.16 -2.91 13.29
C CYS A 624 -0.70 -2.63 11.88
N GLY A 625 -0.61 -3.62 10.98
CA GLY A 625 -1.19 -3.57 9.64
C GLY A 625 -2.65 -3.99 9.62
N ALA A 626 -3.40 -3.63 8.58
CA ALA A 626 -4.78 -4.08 8.40
C ALA A 626 -4.82 -5.51 7.84
N ALA A 627 -5.41 -6.44 8.60
CA ALA A 627 -5.59 -7.83 8.21
C ALA A 627 -6.86 -8.01 7.35
N TYR A 628 -6.92 -7.35 6.19
CA TYR A 628 -8.09 -7.34 5.31
C TYR A 628 -8.53 -8.73 4.86
N TYR A 629 -7.57 -9.64 4.65
CA TYR A 629 -7.85 -10.99 4.13
C TYR A 629 -8.15 -11.99 5.24
N GLU A 630 -8.24 -11.54 6.49
CA GLU A 630 -8.73 -12.33 7.62
C GLU A 630 -10.28 -12.30 7.70
N GLN A 631 -10.94 -12.03 6.60
CA GLN A 631 -12.39 -11.99 6.49
C GLN A 631 -12.90 -13.20 5.70
N TYR A 632 -13.91 -13.87 6.28
CA TYR A 632 -14.65 -14.93 5.61
C TYR A 632 -16.04 -14.44 5.21
N VAL A 633 -16.51 -14.93 4.08
CA VAL A 633 -17.80 -14.58 3.45
C VAL A 633 -18.51 -15.83 2.93
N ARG A 634 -19.78 -15.66 2.59
CA ARG A 634 -20.55 -16.62 1.80
C ARG A 634 -21.29 -15.90 0.69
N ILE A 635 -21.73 -16.67 -0.32
CA ILE A 635 -22.66 -16.20 -1.34
C ILE A 635 -24.05 -16.71 -0.96
N GLU A 636 -25.08 -15.88 -1.13
CA GLU A 636 -26.48 -16.24 -0.92
C GLU A 636 -27.38 -15.51 -1.92
N ASN A 637 -28.61 -16.03 -2.08
CA ASN A 637 -29.68 -15.41 -2.87
C ASN A 637 -30.39 -14.29 -2.09
#